data_2592e01f15789698c39b96a5065a1191
#
_entry.id   2592e01f15789698c39b96a5065a1191
#
_cell.length_a   1.000
_cell.length_b   1.000
_cell.length_c   1.000
_cell.angle_alpha   90.00
_cell.angle_beta   90.00
_cell.angle_gamma   90.00
#
_symmetry.space_group_name_H-M   'P 1'
#
loop_
_entity.id
_entity.type
_entity.pdbx_description
1 polymer ?
#
loop_
_entity_poly.entity_id
_entity_poly.type
_entity_poly.pdbx_seq_one_letter_code
_entity_poly.pdbx_strand_id
1 'polypeptide(L)'
;MHRTRGPLVSDAAALLLGSMRSLLTGLSLLAMAASSACAPPIAAKPYPVTPPALGDAAAVPDTGVVRYFDRNVDLGPFLTGFPFERWMPSLETERLFFFATGERYALKMLDLRGAPTPYALDKAVSVGDVDWSKRSLWSLHHHTASDTLWLHADERNDEQMNLWTLDLKSGVLAQQTRHDYVYGLGFSDDDRQVAYLPRAGVKAPFYSCLRVMDVQSKAAREVVCDTQALRFTWSDIRWSPDGGEVYFQAQVDGDRNRVQLVAVDLNAARPAVRVLTDPRVERTAAAALEGFVDDDRLVFIANDDGFANLHAYSRKSRQVKQLTRFSEDVTSARLVEAGVFAVHRTPMGSSLALVDPRSGKVLGEQPQRGQSDVIDGHGGRVLWTQEAPDLVFELNLATLAQSDGKAAGLSNVRVVGLPESLSAQIVQCRAEAVKIPTFDRVSGKPRELHAFVLRPLRPIADRSRALALVRAFYGGENGYSTFDHVMCAAGLTVVSPAVRGSDGFGKIFSALNDRDLGGDEIVDLFHVARWIEKNLGLTPRQVGVYGGSHGGYATMRALTFPPATNNRNDTYPFGFGLSHAGFSDIKSFHDQSNIPDWVVLESGDPTRPEDLARMRDRSPISHVDLLRAPLLLTHGANDWRVPVGESRAFNEKARALGKPVTYVEFAGQGHHVEGLGLLRQLFQARFDFLMTVAKGNMPAPAATPSTPASTPASATSKPPTPAVNAPAAAPRPQG
;
A
#
# COMPACT_ATOMS: atom_id res chain seq x y z
N MET A 1 -33.73 -14.87 -50.36
CA MET A 1 -33.52 -16.05 -51.20
C MET A 1 -32.60 -16.99 -50.48
N HIS A 2 -33.21 -18.06 -50.07
CA HIS A 2 -32.84 -19.46 -50.10
C HIS A 2 -31.51 -19.85 -49.46
N ARG A 3 -31.61 -20.57 -48.34
CA ARG A 3 -31.73 -22.06 -48.14
C ARG A 3 -30.40 -22.72 -48.49
N THR A 4 -29.80 -23.66 -47.75
CA THR A 4 -30.31 -24.71 -46.84
C THR A 4 -29.14 -25.52 -46.25
N ARG A 5 -29.31 -25.95 -45.00
CA ARG A 5 -29.06 -27.32 -44.46
C ARG A 5 -27.65 -27.94 -44.48
N GLY A 6 -27.31 -28.35 -43.29
CA GLY A 6 -26.44 -29.42 -42.86
C GLY A 6 -26.80 -30.83 -43.42
N PRO A 7 -26.57 -31.98 -42.79
CA PRO A 7 -26.04 -32.35 -41.47
C PRO A 7 -25.11 -33.61 -41.51
N LEU A 8 -25.00 -34.29 -40.35
CA LEU A 8 -24.75 -35.73 -40.05
C LEU A 8 -23.32 -36.08 -39.61
N VAL A 9 -23.16 -36.50 -38.34
CA VAL A 9 -23.44 -37.82 -37.69
C VAL A 9 -22.33 -38.81 -38.01
N SER A 10 -21.65 -39.43 -37.10
CA SER A 10 -22.00 -40.48 -36.15
C SER A 10 -20.74 -40.96 -35.42
N ASP A 11 -20.83 -41.20 -34.18
CA ASP A 11 -20.98 -42.46 -33.46
C ASP A 11 -19.83 -43.47 -33.53
N ALA A 12 -19.38 -43.86 -32.39
CA ALA A 12 -19.34 -45.21 -31.84
C ALA A 12 -18.47 -45.23 -30.60
N ALA A 13 -19.02 -45.31 -29.43
CA ALA A 13 -19.51 -46.49 -28.69
C ALA A 13 -18.34 -47.38 -28.23
N ALA A 14 -18.09 -47.37 -26.93
CA ALA A 14 -18.60 -48.24 -25.89
C ALA A 14 -17.84 -49.58 -25.71
N LEU A 15 -17.74 -49.92 -24.44
CA LEU A 15 -17.51 -51.25 -23.83
C LEU A 15 -16.07 -51.64 -23.52
N LEU A 16 -15.74 -51.68 -22.24
CA LEU A 16 -15.68 -52.97 -21.53
C LEU A 16 -15.63 -52.75 -20.00
N LEU A 17 -16.69 -53.26 -19.38
CA LEU A 17 -16.80 -53.60 -17.97
C LEU A 17 -15.97 -54.84 -17.65
N GLY A 18 -15.40 -54.87 -16.47
CA GLY A 18 -14.76 -56.07 -15.94
C GLY A 18 -14.40 -55.95 -14.47
N SER A 19 -15.39 -56.19 -13.67
CA SER A 19 -15.43 -56.64 -12.27
C SER A 19 -14.15 -57.28 -11.69
N MET A 20 -13.84 -56.93 -10.45
CA MET A 20 -13.65 -57.96 -9.40
C MET A 20 -13.90 -57.34 -8.02
N ARG A 21 -14.80 -58.00 -7.32
CA ARG A 21 -15.18 -57.78 -5.93
C ARG A 21 -14.20 -58.48 -4.98
N SER A 22 -14.14 -57.86 -3.79
CA SER A 22 -13.95 -58.42 -2.45
C SER A 22 -12.58 -58.92 -2.03
N LEU A 23 -12.10 -58.23 -1.00
CA LEU A 23 -11.76 -58.89 0.28
C LEU A 23 -11.77 -57.85 1.43
N LEU A 24 -12.74 -58.06 2.31
CA LEU A 24 -12.82 -57.47 3.63
C LEU A 24 -11.65 -57.95 4.50
N THR A 25 -11.03 -57.08 5.25
CA THR A 25 -10.86 -57.25 6.73
C THR A 25 -10.27 -55.99 7.33
N GLY A 26 -10.99 -55.40 8.18
CA GLY A 26 -10.78 -54.71 9.44
C GLY A 26 -9.44 -54.05 9.72
N LEU A 27 -9.49 -52.72 9.82
CA LEU A 27 -8.67 -52.01 10.79
C LEU A 27 -9.42 -50.76 11.29
N SER A 28 -9.47 -50.70 12.57
CA SER A 28 -10.08 -49.74 13.48
C SER A 28 -10.06 -48.30 13.02
N LEU A 29 -11.23 -47.64 13.07
CA LEU A 29 -11.38 -46.19 13.18
C LEU A 29 -10.71 -45.72 14.49
N LEU A 30 -9.49 -45.22 14.40
CA LEU A 30 -9.01 -44.24 15.31
C LEU A 30 -9.45 -42.89 14.76
N ALA A 31 -10.55 -42.37 15.29
CA ALA A 31 -10.89 -40.98 15.17
C ALA A 31 -9.80 -40.16 15.89
N MET A 32 -8.80 -39.65 15.15
CA MET A 32 -8.01 -38.53 15.60
C MET A 32 -8.92 -37.32 15.55
N ALA A 33 -9.51 -36.99 16.69
CA ALA A 33 -9.94 -35.65 16.99
C ALA A 33 -8.67 -34.80 17.01
N ALA A 34 -8.34 -34.16 15.88
CA ALA A 34 -7.40 -33.07 15.88
C ALA A 34 -8.07 -31.93 16.67
N SER A 35 -7.81 -31.88 17.95
CA SER A 35 -7.98 -30.68 18.76
C SER A 35 -7.10 -29.63 18.10
N SER A 36 -7.70 -28.67 17.39
CA SER A 36 -7.05 -27.42 17.02
C SER A 36 -6.78 -26.64 18.30
N ALA A 37 -5.72 -27.02 18.99
CA ALA A 37 -5.14 -26.17 20.01
C ALA A 37 -4.47 -25.02 19.26
N CYS A 38 -5.15 -23.86 19.18
CA CYS A 38 -4.46 -22.61 18.83
C CYS A 38 -3.27 -22.47 19.77
N ALA A 39 -2.11 -22.17 19.20
CA ALA A 39 -0.93 -21.84 19.97
C ALA A 39 -1.26 -20.70 20.96
N PRO A 40 -0.78 -20.75 22.20
CA PRO A 40 -0.97 -19.65 23.13
C PRO A 40 -0.40 -18.37 22.54
N PRO A 41 -0.96 -17.19 22.89
CA PRO A 41 -0.44 -15.91 22.41
C PRO A 41 1.05 -15.84 22.71
N ILE A 42 1.85 -15.82 21.66
CA ILE A 42 3.31 -15.68 21.79
C ILE A 42 3.53 -14.23 22.24
N ALA A 43 4.05 -14.05 23.43
CA ALA A 43 4.48 -12.74 23.91
C ALA A 43 5.45 -12.17 22.86
N ALA A 44 5.14 -10.99 22.33
CA ALA A 44 5.97 -10.31 21.36
C ALA A 44 7.41 -10.24 21.86
N LYS A 45 8.29 -11.02 21.26
CA LYS A 45 9.73 -10.89 21.53
C LYS A 45 10.19 -9.64 20.82
N PRO A 46 10.84 -8.68 21.49
CA PRO A 46 11.43 -7.56 20.82
C PRO A 46 12.41 -8.07 19.76
N TYR A 47 12.31 -7.58 18.55
CA TYR A 47 13.32 -7.79 17.54
C TYR A 47 14.67 -7.37 18.09
N PRO A 48 15.72 -8.21 18.05
CA PRO A 48 17.05 -7.77 18.38
C PRO A 48 17.58 -6.94 17.22
N VAL A 49 17.16 -5.69 17.12
CA VAL A 49 17.76 -4.73 16.22
C VAL A 49 18.81 -3.98 17.02
N THR A 50 20.01 -4.50 17.01
CA THR A 50 21.19 -3.65 17.19
C THR A 50 21.55 -3.18 15.79
N PRO A 51 21.29 -1.93 15.42
CA PRO A 51 21.67 -1.44 14.11
C PRO A 51 23.21 -1.42 14.03
N PRO A 52 23.82 -1.97 12.98
CA PRO A 52 25.21 -1.63 12.71
C PRO A 52 25.24 -0.12 12.39
N ALA A 53 26.19 0.60 12.95
CA ALA A 53 26.45 1.98 12.64
C ALA A 53 26.87 2.11 11.17
N LEU A 54 25.92 2.41 10.28
CA LEU A 54 26.12 2.65 8.87
C LEU A 54 25.50 3.99 8.53
N GLY A 55 26.25 4.85 7.90
CA GLY A 55 25.92 6.14 7.31
C GLY A 55 24.70 6.84 7.95
N ASP A 56 24.93 7.43 9.10
CA ASP A 56 23.88 8.00 9.92
C ASP A 56 23.15 9.11 9.16
N ALA A 57 21.82 9.05 9.08
CA ALA A 57 21.02 10.17 8.61
C ALA A 57 21.31 11.46 9.44
N ALA A 58 21.76 11.33 10.67
CA ALA A 58 22.28 12.41 11.50
C ALA A 58 23.41 13.21 10.87
N ALA A 59 24.10 12.68 9.83
CA ALA A 59 25.10 13.39 9.07
C ALA A 59 24.52 14.31 7.97
N VAL A 60 23.21 14.22 7.68
CA VAL A 60 22.53 15.08 6.69
C VAL A 60 22.00 16.32 7.38
N PRO A 61 22.40 17.54 6.97
CA PRO A 61 21.95 18.78 7.61
C PRO A 61 20.44 18.98 7.49
N ASP A 62 19.78 19.42 8.57
CA ASP A 62 18.41 19.93 8.55
C ASP A 62 18.42 21.44 8.37
N THR A 63 18.50 21.91 7.14
CA THR A 63 18.54 23.35 6.84
C THR A 63 17.17 23.95 6.54
N GLY A 64 16.16 23.11 6.27
CA GLY A 64 14.84 23.53 5.80
C GLY A 64 14.84 24.13 4.39
N VAL A 65 15.99 24.36 3.78
CA VAL A 65 16.16 24.91 2.43
C VAL A 65 17.08 23.99 1.63
N VAL A 66 16.59 23.46 0.53
CA VAL A 66 17.41 22.67 -0.41
C VAL A 66 17.84 23.52 -1.59
N ARG A 67 18.99 23.20 -2.15
CA ARG A 67 19.59 23.99 -3.22
C ARG A 67 19.84 23.16 -4.48
N TYR A 68 19.45 23.73 -5.63
CA TYR A 68 19.80 23.23 -6.94
C TYR A 68 20.38 24.35 -7.79
N PHE A 69 21.71 24.38 -7.95
CA PHE A 69 22.49 25.47 -8.56
C PHE A 69 22.19 26.83 -7.90
N ASP A 70 21.61 27.76 -8.64
CA ASP A 70 21.21 29.12 -8.20
C ASP A 70 19.81 29.17 -7.55
N ARG A 71 19.10 28.01 -7.51
CA ARG A 71 17.76 27.93 -6.93
C ARG A 71 17.80 27.41 -5.51
N ASN A 72 17.20 28.16 -4.61
CA ASN A 72 16.90 27.74 -3.26
C ASN A 72 15.42 27.41 -3.17
N VAL A 73 15.08 26.23 -2.65
CA VAL A 73 13.72 25.78 -2.41
C VAL A 73 13.52 25.68 -0.90
N ASP A 74 12.71 26.58 -0.37
CA ASP A 74 12.25 26.50 1.03
C ASP A 74 11.25 25.35 1.14
N LEU A 75 11.57 24.35 1.97
CA LEU A 75 10.75 23.18 2.20
C LEU A 75 9.58 23.47 3.18
N GLY A 76 9.65 24.55 3.93
CA GLY A 76 8.64 24.89 4.93
C GLY A 76 7.23 24.87 4.37
N PRO A 77 6.88 25.63 3.33
CA PRO A 77 5.54 25.63 2.74
C PRO A 77 5.07 24.26 2.27
N PHE A 78 5.97 23.44 1.70
CA PHE A 78 5.64 22.10 1.19
C PHE A 78 5.41 21.06 2.30
N LEU A 79 6.13 21.16 3.41
CA LEU A 79 6.11 20.16 4.48
C LEU A 79 5.19 20.55 5.65
N THR A 80 4.91 21.86 5.85
CA THR A 80 4.05 22.34 6.93
C THR A 80 2.77 22.99 6.43
N GLY A 81 2.76 23.50 5.22
CA GLY A 81 1.58 24.12 4.61
C GLY A 81 0.51 23.13 4.19
N PHE A 82 0.82 21.85 4.17
CA PHE A 82 -0.10 20.76 3.91
C PHE A 82 -0.31 19.98 5.22
N PRO A 83 -1.18 20.46 6.12
CA PRO A 83 -1.33 19.88 7.45
C PRO A 83 -1.96 18.48 7.47
N PHE A 84 -2.20 17.84 6.29
CA PHE A 84 -3.18 16.79 6.20
C PHE A 84 -2.64 15.56 5.46
N GLU A 85 -1.90 14.73 6.14
CA GLU A 85 -1.50 13.47 5.53
C GLU A 85 -2.58 12.38 5.65
N ARG A 86 -3.48 12.48 6.62
CA ARG A 86 -4.56 11.50 6.81
C ARG A 86 -5.80 12.18 7.39
N TRP A 87 -6.89 12.10 6.65
CA TRP A 87 -8.19 12.56 7.07
C TRP A 87 -9.02 11.39 7.57
N MET A 88 -9.58 11.54 8.73
CA MET A 88 -10.45 10.56 9.35
C MET A 88 -11.70 11.28 9.87
N PRO A 89 -12.63 11.63 8.99
CA PRO A 89 -13.87 12.29 9.37
C PRO A 89 -14.81 11.33 10.05
N SER A 90 -15.70 11.87 10.85
CA SER A 90 -16.89 11.23 11.36
C SER A 90 -18.04 12.21 11.22
N LEU A 91 -18.77 12.15 10.11
CA LEU A 91 -19.94 12.99 9.88
C LEU A 91 -21.07 12.65 10.86
N GLU A 92 -21.14 11.42 11.32
CA GLU A 92 -22.06 10.99 12.36
C GLU A 92 -21.84 11.77 13.66
N THR A 93 -20.59 11.95 14.07
CA THR A 93 -20.24 12.68 15.30
C THR A 93 -19.89 14.13 15.06
N GLU A 94 -19.95 14.59 13.82
CA GLU A 94 -19.58 15.95 13.38
C GLU A 94 -18.19 16.37 13.83
N ARG A 95 -17.21 15.43 13.70
CA ARG A 95 -15.82 15.66 14.02
C ARG A 95 -14.92 15.29 12.84
N LEU A 96 -13.86 16.03 12.68
CA LEU A 96 -12.82 15.79 11.68
C LEU A 96 -11.50 15.59 12.39
N PHE A 97 -10.94 14.40 12.26
CA PHE A 97 -9.60 14.09 12.76
C PHE A 97 -8.60 14.14 11.61
N PHE A 98 -7.40 14.63 11.89
CA PHE A 98 -6.32 14.72 10.89
C PHE A 98 -4.96 14.87 11.57
N PHE A 99 -3.91 14.52 10.85
CA PHE A 99 -2.55 14.82 11.29
C PHE A 99 -2.13 16.20 10.83
N ALA A 100 -1.46 16.93 11.71
CA ALA A 100 -0.82 18.18 11.40
C ALA A 100 0.68 18.05 11.62
N THR A 101 1.47 18.42 10.59
CA THR A 101 2.92 18.53 10.68
C THR A 101 3.28 19.86 11.34
N GLY A 102 4.11 19.78 12.36
CA GLY A 102 4.68 20.92 13.08
C GLY A 102 6.00 20.47 13.68
N GLU A 103 6.44 21.05 14.78
CA GLU A 103 7.59 20.54 15.56
C GLU A 103 7.36 19.10 16.02
N ARG A 104 6.08 18.76 16.27
CA ARG A 104 5.61 17.39 16.49
C ARG A 104 4.53 17.06 15.47
N TYR A 105 4.51 15.84 15.01
CA TYR A 105 3.41 15.27 14.21
C TYR A 105 2.27 14.92 15.14
N ALA A 106 1.22 15.73 15.14
CA ALA A 106 0.15 15.67 16.13
C ALA A 106 -1.20 15.28 15.50
N LEU A 107 -1.97 14.42 16.18
CA LEU A 107 -3.36 14.21 15.86
C LEU A 107 -4.16 15.44 16.31
N LYS A 108 -4.94 16.01 15.39
CA LYS A 108 -5.83 17.15 15.61
C LYS A 108 -7.28 16.72 15.46
N MET A 109 -8.16 17.42 16.14
CA MET A 109 -9.60 17.28 16.00
C MET A 109 -10.23 18.66 15.75
N LEU A 110 -11.08 18.74 14.75
CA LEU A 110 -11.93 19.89 14.48
C LEU A 110 -13.38 19.49 14.74
N ASP A 111 -14.06 20.26 15.59
CA ASP A 111 -15.49 20.13 15.82
C ASP A 111 -16.23 20.83 14.67
N LEU A 112 -17.08 20.11 13.94
CA LEU A 112 -17.83 20.63 12.81
C LEU A 112 -19.21 21.17 13.20
N ARG A 113 -19.64 20.97 14.45
CA ARG A 113 -20.97 21.39 14.93
C ARG A 113 -21.07 22.90 14.97
N GLY A 114 -22.07 23.43 14.24
CA GLY A 114 -22.37 24.86 14.24
C GLY A 114 -21.24 25.75 13.69
N ALA A 115 -20.18 25.20 13.13
CA ALA A 115 -19.10 25.98 12.54
C ALA A 115 -19.47 26.45 11.13
N PRO A 116 -19.11 27.68 10.73
CA PRO A 116 -19.31 28.15 9.37
C PRO A 116 -18.40 27.41 8.39
N THR A 117 -18.89 27.13 7.19
CA THR A 117 -18.07 26.60 6.08
C THR A 117 -17.48 27.74 5.24
N PRO A 118 -16.23 27.65 4.77
CA PRO A 118 -15.24 26.61 5.04
C PRO A 118 -14.75 26.65 6.50
N TYR A 119 -14.43 25.47 7.04
CA TYR A 119 -13.98 25.36 8.41
C TYR A 119 -12.56 25.93 8.60
N ALA A 120 -12.37 26.68 9.68
CA ALA A 120 -11.08 27.25 10.04
C ALA A 120 -10.24 26.21 10.80
N LEU A 121 -9.19 25.70 10.17
CA LEU A 121 -8.31 24.67 10.73
C LEU A 121 -7.50 25.12 11.95
N ASP A 122 -7.31 26.41 12.11
CA ASP A 122 -6.69 27.03 13.30
C ASP A 122 -7.52 26.82 14.58
N LYS A 123 -8.82 26.45 14.44
CA LYS A 123 -9.68 26.05 15.55
C LYS A 123 -9.49 24.59 15.98
N ALA A 124 -8.76 23.79 15.22
CA ALA A 124 -8.53 22.39 15.58
C ALA A 124 -7.65 22.28 16.82
N VAL A 125 -8.06 21.42 17.74
CA VAL A 125 -7.36 21.14 19.00
C VAL A 125 -6.49 19.89 18.87
N SER A 126 -5.36 19.84 19.59
CA SER A 126 -4.55 18.64 19.68
C SER A 126 -5.27 17.58 20.52
N VAL A 127 -5.20 16.33 20.10
CA VAL A 127 -5.79 15.18 20.77
C VAL A 127 -4.68 14.36 21.42
N GLY A 128 -4.59 14.43 22.74
CA GLY A 128 -3.51 13.81 23.51
C GLY A 128 -2.14 14.46 23.28
N ASP A 129 -1.12 13.91 23.94
CA ASP A 129 0.29 14.34 23.82
C ASP A 129 1.12 13.19 23.23
N VAL A 130 0.66 12.63 22.11
CA VAL A 130 1.32 11.53 21.41
C VAL A 130 2.16 12.08 20.27
N ASP A 131 3.43 11.68 20.21
CA ASP A 131 4.31 11.97 19.07
C ASP A 131 4.08 10.90 17.98
N TRP A 132 3.26 11.26 16.99
CA TRP A 132 2.89 10.37 15.90
C TRP A 132 4.00 10.20 14.85
N SER A 133 5.08 10.98 14.90
CA SER A 133 6.26 10.75 14.04
C SER A 133 6.97 9.43 14.32
N LYS A 134 6.65 8.80 15.46
CA LYS A 134 7.21 7.53 15.91
C LYS A 134 6.24 6.36 15.76
N ARG A 135 5.05 6.59 15.20
CA ARG A 135 3.96 5.63 15.09
C ARG A 135 3.27 5.75 13.75
N SER A 136 2.73 4.65 13.24
CA SER A 136 1.79 4.68 12.13
C SER A 136 0.36 4.51 12.65
N LEU A 137 -0.57 5.24 12.07
CA LEU A 137 -2.01 5.09 12.30
C LEU A 137 -2.69 4.83 10.95
N TRP A 138 -3.45 3.73 10.84
CA TRP A 138 -4.12 3.38 9.60
C TRP A 138 -5.60 3.73 9.57
N SER A 139 -6.28 3.55 10.70
CA SER A 139 -7.68 3.94 10.83
C SER A 139 -8.02 4.29 12.26
N LEU A 140 -9.10 5.02 12.43
CA LEU A 140 -9.70 5.29 13.74
C LEU A 140 -11.22 5.12 13.67
N HIS A 141 -11.79 4.80 14.81
CA HIS A 141 -13.23 4.78 15.04
C HIS A 141 -13.52 5.59 16.30
N HIS A 142 -14.50 6.50 16.22
CA HIS A 142 -14.90 7.31 17.37
C HIS A 142 -16.07 6.64 18.10
N HIS A 143 -15.79 6.02 19.23
CA HIS A 143 -16.79 5.45 20.11
C HIS A 143 -17.47 6.57 20.93
N THR A 144 -18.66 6.97 20.50
CA THR A 144 -19.36 8.16 20.98
C THR A 144 -19.79 8.05 22.45
N ALA A 145 -20.22 6.86 22.88
CA ALA A 145 -20.73 6.65 24.23
C ALA A 145 -19.68 6.89 25.34
N SER A 146 -18.39 6.63 25.06
CA SER A 146 -17.29 6.86 25.98
C SER A 146 -16.39 8.05 25.61
N ASP A 147 -16.68 8.73 24.50
CA ASP A 147 -15.85 9.78 23.93
C ASP A 147 -14.37 9.37 23.78
N THR A 148 -14.17 8.18 23.20
CA THR A 148 -12.87 7.53 23.06
C THR A 148 -12.61 7.19 21.60
N LEU A 149 -11.40 7.45 21.11
CA LEU A 149 -10.97 6.94 19.80
C LEU A 149 -10.40 5.53 19.94
N TRP A 150 -10.89 4.63 19.12
CA TRP A 150 -10.25 3.36 18.86
C TRP A 150 -9.33 3.53 17.65
N LEU A 151 -8.08 3.15 17.80
CA LEU A 151 -7.02 3.41 16.84
C LEU A 151 -6.44 2.10 16.39
N HIS A 152 -6.29 1.93 15.07
CA HIS A 152 -5.53 0.86 14.46
C HIS A 152 -4.12 1.41 14.19
N ALA A 153 -3.20 1.18 15.11
CA ALA A 153 -1.90 1.83 15.13
C ALA A 153 -0.79 0.88 15.60
N ASP A 154 0.44 1.22 15.27
CA ASP A 154 1.64 0.58 15.81
C ASP A 154 2.25 1.38 16.99
N GLU A 155 3.38 0.94 17.49
CA GLU A 155 4.12 1.59 18.58
C GLU A 155 5.45 2.19 18.13
N ARG A 156 6.03 1.71 17.03
CA ARG A 156 7.43 1.96 16.67
C ARG A 156 7.62 2.34 15.20
N ASN A 157 6.56 2.73 14.52
CA ASN A 157 6.57 2.96 13.08
C ASN A 157 7.14 1.73 12.32
N ASP A 158 6.64 0.53 12.66
CA ASP A 158 7.06 -0.76 12.10
C ASP A 158 5.91 -1.55 11.48
N GLU A 159 4.74 -0.93 11.36
CA GLU A 159 3.50 -1.52 10.85
C GLU A 159 3.00 -2.78 11.62
N GLN A 160 3.51 -3.07 12.81
CA GLN A 160 2.95 -4.11 13.67
C GLN A 160 1.70 -3.61 14.38
N MET A 161 0.65 -3.40 13.57
CA MET A 161 -0.59 -2.78 13.99
C MET A 161 -1.32 -3.57 15.06
N ASN A 162 -1.84 -2.83 16.04
CA ASN A 162 -2.70 -3.34 17.10
C ASN A 162 -3.84 -2.36 17.36
N LEU A 163 -4.80 -2.74 18.20
CA LEU A 163 -5.87 -1.85 18.63
C LEU A 163 -5.43 -1.08 19.87
N TRP A 164 -5.63 0.22 19.82
CA TRP A 164 -5.35 1.17 20.87
C TRP A 164 -6.60 1.99 21.17
N THR A 165 -6.70 2.58 22.34
CA THR A 165 -7.71 3.58 22.68
C THR A 165 -7.04 4.87 23.11
N LEU A 166 -7.59 6.01 22.66
CA LEU A 166 -7.20 7.34 23.09
C LEU A 166 -8.43 8.02 23.68
N ASP A 167 -8.43 8.22 24.96
CA ASP A 167 -9.49 8.93 25.66
C ASP A 167 -9.40 10.44 25.35
N LEU A 168 -10.46 11.00 24.73
CA LEU A 168 -10.44 12.38 24.25
C LEU A 168 -10.42 13.42 25.38
N LYS A 169 -10.82 13.01 26.60
CA LYS A 169 -10.92 13.89 27.75
C LYS A 169 -9.62 13.96 28.56
N SER A 170 -9.00 12.81 28.77
CA SER A 170 -7.74 12.72 29.55
C SER A 170 -6.49 12.73 28.68
N GLY A 171 -6.62 12.46 27.37
CA GLY A 171 -5.49 12.28 26.44
C GLY A 171 -4.70 10.99 26.65
N VAL A 172 -5.22 10.04 27.45
CA VAL A 172 -4.52 8.78 27.74
C VAL A 172 -4.63 7.80 26.59
N LEU A 173 -3.48 7.39 26.04
CA LEU A 173 -3.36 6.34 25.05
C LEU A 173 -3.12 4.97 25.73
N ALA A 174 -3.93 3.96 25.41
CA ALA A 174 -3.85 2.63 26.00
C ALA A 174 -3.94 1.52 24.95
N GLN A 175 -3.03 0.55 25.00
CA GLN A 175 -3.05 -0.61 24.11
C GLN A 175 -4.12 -1.61 24.53
N GLN A 176 -4.96 -2.06 23.58
CA GLN A 176 -6.07 -2.98 23.84
C GLN A 176 -5.76 -4.41 23.36
N THR A 177 -4.94 -4.57 22.32
CA THR A 177 -4.53 -5.90 21.83
C THR A 177 -3.01 -6.01 21.78
N ARG A 178 -2.50 -7.25 21.84
CA ARG A 178 -1.07 -7.59 21.75
C ARG A 178 -0.91 -8.80 20.86
N HIS A 179 -1.01 -8.57 19.56
CA HIS A 179 -0.78 -9.55 18.51
C HIS A 179 0.46 -9.17 17.70
N ASP A 180 1.01 -10.12 16.94
CA ASP A 180 2.09 -9.79 16.01
C ASP A 180 1.61 -8.73 15.01
N TYR A 181 0.33 -8.82 14.62
CA TYR A 181 -0.29 -7.87 13.71
C TYR A 181 -1.83 -8.02 13.71
N VAL A 182 -2.56 -6.92 13.68
CA VAL A 182 -4.00 -6.89 13.39
C VAL A 182 -4.18 -6.18 12.05
N TYR A 183 -4.87 -6.80 11.09
CA TYR A 183 -4.97 -6.25 9.75
C TYR A 183 -6.38 -6.16 9.18
N GLY A 184 -7.38 -6.28 10.02
CA GLY A 184 -8.77 -6.04 9.68
C GLY A 184 -9.60 -5.86 10.93
N LEU A 185 -10.53 -4.92 10.91
CA LEU A 185 -11.45 -4.68 12.02
C LEU A 185 -12.77 -4.07 11.55
N GLY A 186 -13.79 -4.15 12.40
CA GLY A 186 -15.07 -3.48 12.22
C GLY A 186 -15.89 -3.51 13.49
N PHE A 187 -16.53 -2.39 13.82
CA PHE A 187 -17.41 -2.26 14.96
C PHE A 187 -18.83 -2.70 14.61
N SER A 188 -19.58 -3.24 15.58
CA SER A 188 -21.00 -3.46 15.45
C SER A 188 -21.76 -2.11 15.41
N ASP A 189 -22.94 -2.06 14.79
CA ASP A 189 -23.71 -0.83 14.63
C ASP A 189 -24.10 -0.18 15.96
N ASP A 190 -24.13 -0.96 17.05
CA ASP A 190 -24.39 -0.47 18.40
C ASP A 190 -23.11 -0.13 19.20
N ASP A 191 -21.95 -0.18 18.56
CA ASP A 191 -20.62 0.08 19.14
C ASP A 191 -20.23 -0.82 20.35
N ARG A 192 -20.98 -1.88 20.62
CA ARG A 192 -20.71 -2.76 21.78
C ARG A 192 -19.63 -3.80 21.51
N GLN A 193 -19.41 -4.14 20.26
CA GLN A 193 -18.45 -5.16 19.88
C GLN A 193 -17.55 -4.69 18.75
N VAL A 194 -16.33 -5.19 18.72
CA VAL A 194 -15.40 -5.06 17.62
C VAL A 194 -14.95 -6.44 17.15
N ALA A 195 -15.18 -6.74 15.88
CA ALA A 195 -14.60 -7.90 15.20
C ALA A 195 -13.24 -7.50 14.62
N TYR A 196 -12.25 -8.37 14.73
CA TYR A 196 -10.92 -8.07 14.21
C TYR A 196 -10.16 -9.35 13.79
N LEU A 197 -9.19 -9.19 12.90
CA LEU A 197 -8.37 -10.25 12.32
C LEU A 197 -6.91 -10.10 12.80
N PRO A 198 -6.52 -10.68 13.94
CA PRO A 198 -5.12 -10.80 14.30
C PRO A 198 -4.44 -11.86 13.43
N ARG A 199 -3.23 -11.57 13.03
CA ARG A 199 -2.36 -12.48 12.29
C ARG A 199 -1.23 -12.95 13.19
N ALA A 200 -0.99 -14.25 13.25
CA ALA A 200 0.13 -14.83 13.96
C ALA A 200 1.31 -15.07 13.00
N GLY A 201 2.50 -14.76 13.50
CA GLY A 201 3.75 -14.89 12.76
C GLY A 201 4.21 -13.56 12.14
N VAL A 202 5.50 -13.35 12.19
CA VAL A 202 6.18 -12.20 11.56
C VAL A 202 6.84 -12.59 10.25
N LYS A 203 6.74 -13.87 9.87
CA LYS A 203 7.21 -14.47 8.62
C LYS A 203 6.17 -15.44 8.08
N ALA A 204 6.10 -15.56 6.76
CA ALA A 204 5.23 -16.54 6.12
C ALA A 204 5.58 -17.99 6.53
N PRO A 205 4.60 -18.93 6.61
CA PRO A 205 3.18 -18.70 6.39
C PRO A 205 2.49 -18.02 7.58
N PHE A 206 1.57 -17.10 7.28
CA PHE A 206 0.78 -16.42 8.29
C PHE A 206 -0.54 -17.15 8.54
N TYR A 207 -1.04 -17.02 9.77
CA TYR A 207 -2.34 -17.57 10.17
C TYR A 207 -3.17 -16.48 10.83
N SER A 208 -4.47 -16.47 10.53
CA SER A 208 -5.40 -15.48 11.06
C SER A 208 -6.63 -16.15 11.65
N CYS A 209 -7.10 -15.62 12.77
CA CYS A 209 -8.36 -16.03 13.37
C CYS A 209 -9.26 -14.82 13.55
N LEU A 210 -10.52 -14.93 13.13
CA LEU A 210 -11.53 -13.94 13.48
C LEU A 210 -11.74 -13.93 14.98
N ARG A 211 -11.65 -12.76 15.60
CA ARG A 211 -11.95 -12.53 17.01
C ARG A 211 -13.02 -11.46 17.16
N VAL A 212 -13.80 -11.59 18.22
CA VAL A 212 -14.79 -10.59 18.65
C VAL A 212 -14.48 -10.20 20.07
N MET A 213 -14.38 -8.89 20.32
CA MET A 213 -14.12 -8.28 21.62
C MET A 213 -15.32 -7.44 22.03
N ASP A 214 -15.76 -7.57 23.27
CA ASP A 214 -16.66 -6.63 23.89
C ASP A 214 -15.94 -5.31 24.23
N VAL A 215 -16.49 -4.20 23.74
CA VAL A 215 -15.84 -2.88 23.83
C VAL A 215 -15.71 -2.37 25.26
N GLN A 216 -16.64 -2.71 26.15
CA GLN A 216 -16.62 -2.25 27.53
C GLN A 216 -15.69 -3.10 28.39
N SER A 217 -15.87 -4.42 28.41
CA SER A 217 -15.12 -5.33 29.27
C SER A 217 -13.74 -5.71 28.73
N LYS A 218 -13.49 -5.47 27.43
CA LYS A 218 -12.30 -5.90 26.68
C LYS A 218 -12.15 -7.43 26.60
N ALA A 219 -13.17 -8.17 26.98
CA ALA A 219 -13.17 -9.62 26.86
C ALA A 219 -13.27 -10.03 25.38
N ALA A 220 -12.30 -10.80 24.91
CA ALA A 220 -12.23 -11.24 23.52
C ALA A 220 -12.37 -12.75 23.40
N ARG A 221 -13.16 -13.21 22.43
CA ARG A 221 -13.27 -14.62 22.07
C ARG A 221 -12.79 -14.86 20.65
N GLU A 222 -12.21 -16.00 20.40
CA GLU A 222 -11.90 -16.51 19.07
C GLU A 222 -13.15 -17.15 18.48
N VAL A 223 -13.38 -16.91 17.19
CA VAL A 223 -14.60 -17.39 16.49
C VAL A 223 -14.27 -18.50 15.52
N VAL A 224 -13.40 -18.25 14.57
CA VAL A 224 -12.97 -19.19 13.53
C VAL A 224 -11.62 -18.73 12.97
N CYS A 225 -10.79 -19.71 12.58
CA CYS A 225 -9.48 -19.41 11.97
C CYS A 225 -9.50 -19.73 10.46
N ASP A 226 -8.59 -19.10 9.75
CA ASP A 226 -8.33 -19.39 8.34
C ASP A 226 -7.73 -20.80 8.15
N THR A 227 -7.75 -21.26 6.91
CA THR A 227 -7.19 -22.55 6.51
C THR A 227 -6.24 -22.33 5.32
N GLN A 228 -5.46 -23.35 4.96
CA GLN A 228 -4.64 -23.27 3.76
C GLN A 228 -5.47 -23.01 2.51
N ALA A 229 -6.67 -23.60 2.42
CA ALA A 229 -7.57 -23.44 1.28
C ALA A 229 -8.32 -22.09 1.24
N LEU A 230 -8.40 -21.39 2.37
CA LEU A 230 -9.09 -20.11 2.47
C LEU A 230 -8.37 -19.22 3.49
N ARG A 231 -7.56 -18.31 3.00
CA ARG A 231 -6.75 -17.36 3.82
C ARG A 231 -7.51 -16.07 4.03
N PHE A 232 -7.59 -15.63 5.28
CA PHE A 232 -8.10 -14.30 5.55
C PHE A 232 -7.11 -13.26 5.05
N THR A 233 -7.62 -12.21 4.44
CA THR A 233 -6.81 -11.13 3.88
C THR A 233 -7.16 -9.81 4.54
N TRP A 234 -6.38 -8.79 4.25
CA TRP A 234 -6.66 -7.42 4.64
C TRP A 234 -8.07 -7.02 4.24
N SER A 235 -8.90 -6.63 5.22
CA SER A 235 -10.29 -6.33 4.99
C SER A 235 -10.90 -5.52 6.13
N ASP A 236 -11.69 -4.53 5.81
CA ASP A 236 -12.70 -4.05 6.74
C ASP A 236 -13.70 -5.17 7.03
N ILE A 237 -14.20 -5.21 8.26
CA ILE A 237 -15.22 -6.14 8.69
C ILE A 237 -16.53 -5.40 8.82
N ARG A 238 -17.61 -5.92 8.20
CA ARG A 238 -18.95 -5.37 8.33
C ARG A 238 -19.83 -6.33 9.11
N TRP A 239 -20.63 -5.78 9.99
CA TRP A 239 -21.62 -6.52 10.77
C TRP A 239 -22.97 -6.51 10.06
N SER A 240 -23.75 -7.58 10.25
CA SER A 240 -25.16 -7.53 9.89
C SER A 240 -25.93 -6.61 10.85
N PRO A 241 -27.02 -5.98 10.41
CA PRO A 241 -27.80 -5.07 11.25
C PRO A 241 -28.33 -5.69 12.56
N ASP A 242 -28.52 -7.03 12.56
CA ASP A 242 -28.92 -7.79 13.74
C ASP A 242 -27.72 -8.21 14.63
N GLY A 243 -26.49 -7.85 14.27
CA GLY A 243 -25.28 -8.22 14.99
C GLY A 243 -24.93 -9.70 14.97
N GLY A 244 -25.66 -10.52 14.19
CA GLY A 244 -25.52 -11.99 14.18
C GLY A 244 -24.45 -12.52 13.23
N GLU A 245 -24.08 -11.78 12.22
CA GLU A 245 -23.08 -12.20 11.21
C GLU A 245 -22.05 -11.07 10.98
N VAL A 246 -20.85 -11.51 10.60
CA VAL A 246 -19.78 -10.60 10.11
C VAL A 246 -19.35 -11.01 8.72
N TYR A 247 -18.95 -9.99 7.92
CA TYR A 247 -18.58 -10.09 6.51
C TYR A 247 -17.21 -9.49 6.29
N PHE A 248 -16.35 -10.19 5.56
CA PHE A 248 -14.98 -9.76 5.26
C PHE A 248 -14.43 -10.50 4.04
N GLN A 249 -13.16 -10.29 3.72
CA GLN A 249 -12.52 -10.90 2.55
C GLN A 249 -11.63 -12.07 2.91
N ALA A 250 -11.58 -13.04 2.02
CA ALA A 250 -10.64 -14.16 2.07
C ALA A 250 -10.14 -14.51 0.66
N GLN A 251 -8.96 -15.10 0.57
CA GLN A 251 -8.32 -15.55 -0.66
C GLN A 251 -8.37 -17.07 -0.72
N VAL A 252 -8.79 -17.61 -1.85
CA VAL A 252 -8.71 -19.04 -2.10
C VAL A 252 -7.25 -19.43 -2.34
N ASP A 253 -6.75 -20.39 -1.57
CA ASP A 253 -5.36 -20.87 -1.61
C ASP A 253 -4.30 -19.75 -1.43
N GLY A 254 -4.67 -18.60 -0.84
CA GLY A 254 -3.81 -17.44 -0.71
C GLY A 254 -3.57 -16.67 -2.01
N ASP A 255 -4.33 -16.94 -3.05
CA ASP A 255 -4.20 -16.31 -4.36
C ASP A 255 -4.92 -14.96 -4.39
N ARG A 256 -4.20 -13.88 -4.65
CA ARG A 256 -4.73 -12.52 -4.77
C ARG A 256 -5.66 -12.32 -5.98
N ASN A 257 -5.59 -13.19 -6.97
CA ASN A 257 -6.52 -13.20 -8.10
C ASN A 257 -7.81 -13.96 -7.79
N ARG A 258 -7.96 -14.48 -6.56
CA ARG A 258 -9.12 -15.28 -6.14
C ARG A 258 -9.72 -14.81 -4.82
N VAL A 259 -9.88 -13.49 -4.69
CA VAL A 259 -10.49 -12.84 -3.51
C VAL A 259 -11.99 -13.11 -3.48
N GLN A 260 -12.50 -13.48 -2.31
CA GLN A 260 -13.89 -13.81 -2.07
C GLN A 260 -14.46 -12.94 -0.95
N LEU A 261 -15.73 -12.56 -1.08
CA LEU A 261 -16.54 -12.11 0.04
C LEU A 261 -16.96 -13.33 0.87
N VAL A 262 -16.73 -13.29 2.17
CA VAL A 262 -17.08 -14.36 3.10
C VAL A 262 -17.94 -13.83 4.26
N ALA A 263 -18.70 -14.74 4.89
CA ALA A 263 -19.48 -14.44 6.09
C ALA A 263 -19.26 -15.48 7.17
N VAL A 264 -19.41 -15.08 8.43
CA VAL A 264 -19.39 -15.94 9.60
C VAL A 264 -20.59 -15.63 10.48
N ASP A 265 -21.40 -16.68 10.79
CA ASP A 265 -22.48 -16.59 11.78
C ASP A 265 -21.88 -16.73 13.19
N LEU A 266 -21.98 -15.65 13.97
CA LEU A 266 -21.42 -15.55 15.32
C LEU A 266 -22.24 -16.31 16.37
N ASN A 267 -23.50 -16.65 16.05
CA ASN A 267 -24.46 -17.33 16.93
C ASN A 267 -24.49 -18.84 16.67
N ALA A 268 -23.83 -19.32 15.61
CA ALA A 268 -23.73 -20.74 15.32
C ALA A 268 -23.00 -21.50 16.44
N ALA A 269 -23.49 -22.67 16.81
CA ALA A 269 -22.84 -23.53 17.81
C ALA A 269 -21.40 -23.92 17.40
N ARG A 270 -21.13 -23.96 16.11
CA ARG A 270 -19.79 -24.12 15.49
C ARG A 270 -19.68 -23.14 14.34
N PRO A 271 -19.15 -21.94 14.59
CA PRO A 271 -18.96 -20.96 13.55
C PRO A 271 -18.05 -21.49 12.42
N ALA A 272 -18.47 -21.25 11.18
CA ALA A 272 -17.74 -21.65 9.98
C ALA A 272 -17.75 -20.53 8.96
N VAL A 273 -16.71 -20.44 8.14
CA VAL A 273 -16.62 -19.46 7.05
C VAL A 273 -17.47 -19.91 5.89
N ARG A 274 -18.37 -19.06 5.44
CA ARG A 274 -19.24 -19.24 4.28
C ARG A 274 -18.79 -18.34 3.15
N VAL A 275 -18.38 -18.89 2.01
CA VAL A 275 -18.02 -18.15 0.80
C VAL A 275 -19.29 -17.69 0.10
N LEU A 276 -19.40 -16.40 -0.22
CA LEU A 276 -20.62 -15.78 -0.77
C LEU A 276 -20.53 -15.51 -2.27
N THR A 277 -19.33 -15.28 -2.79
CA THR A 277 -19.07 -15.04 -4.22
C THR A 277 -18.60 -16.33 -4.89
N ASP A 278 -18.69 -16.43 -6.23
CA ASP A 278 -18.26 -17.63 -6.94
C ASP A 278 -16.73 -17.79 -6.90
N PRO A 279 -16.20 -18.85 -6.26
CA PRO A 279 -14.76 -19.04 -6.11
C PRO A 279 -14.03 -19.41 -7.42
N ARG A 280 -14.77 -19.65 -8.52
CA ARG A 280 -14.21 -19.92 -9.84
C ARG A 280 -13.94 -18.64 -10.63
N VAL A 281 -14.53 -17.52 -10.22
CA VAL A 281 -14.32 -16.22 -10.83
C VAL A 281 -13.04 -15.62 -10.28
N GLU A 282 -12.11 -15.30 -11.18
CA GLU A 282 -10.94 -14.51 -10.84
C GLU A 282 -11.36 -13.08 -10.50
N ARG A 283 -10.85 -12.60 -9.35
CA ARG A 283 -11.24 -11.32 -8.78
C ARG A 283 -10.10 -10.84 -7.88
N THR A 284 -9.55 -9.68 -8.17
CA THR A 284 -8.52 -9.05 -7.34
C THR A 284 -9.12 -8.15 -6.26
N ALA A 285 -10.39 -7.79 -6.44
CA ALA A 285 -11.15 -7.00 -5.49
C ALA A 285 -12.50 -7.66 -5.21
N ALA A 286 -12.75 -8.00 -3.94
CA ALA A 286 -14.06 -8.14 -3.34
C ALA A 286 -14.09 -7.19 -2.13
N ALA A 287 -13.56 -6.00 -2.36
CA ALA A 287 -13.07 -5.07 -1.37
C ALA A 287 -14.11 -4.00 -1.05
N ALA A 288 -13.83 -3.28 0.03
CA ALA A 288 -14.60 -2.15 0.52
C ALA A 288 -16.08 -2.50 0.68
N LEU A 289 -16.37 -3.26 1.73
CA LEU A 289 -17.74 -3.51 2.17
C LEU A 289 -18.34 -2.19 2.64
N GLU A 290 -19.25 -1.63 1.84
CA GLU A 290 -19.83 -0.32 2.14
C GLU A 290 -20.91 -0.37 3.23
N GLY A 291 -21.46 -1.55 3.49
CA GLY A 291 -22.45 -1.79 4.53
C GLY A 291 -23.79 -2.29 3.99
N PHE A 292 -24.78 -2.31 4.87
CA PHE A 292 -26.11 -2.82 4.60
C PHE A 292 -27.08 -1.69 4.21
N VAL A 293 -27.78 -1.86 3.08
CA VAL A 293 -28.83 -0.96 2.63
C VAL A 293 -30.12 -1.13 3.46
N ASP A 294 -30.34 -2.35 3.89
CA ASP A 294 -31.48 -2.80 4.73
C ASP A 294 -31.09 -4.12 5.41
N ASP A 295 -31.99 -4.75 6.13
CA ASP A 295 -31.73 -6.02 6.85
C ASP A 295 -31.31 -7.19 5.94
N ASP A 296 -31.40 -7.02 4.62
CA ASP A 296 -31.14 -8.08 3.65
C ASP A 296 -29.89 -7.86 2.80
N ARG A 297 -29.60 -6.62 2.39
CA ARG A 297 -28.64 -6.35 1.31
C ARG A 297 -27.38 -5.65 1.77
N LEU A 298 -26.26 -6.33 1.59
CA LEU A 298 -24.90 -5.82 1.73
C LEU A 298 -24.41 -5.31 0.38
N VAL A 299 -23.95 -4.06 0.29
CA VAL A 299 -23.26 -3.51 -0.88
C VAL A 299 -21.76 -3.68 -0.74
N PHE A 300 -21.08 -4.05 -1.83
CA PHE A 300 -19.63 -4.22 -1.89
C PHE A 300 -19.09 -3.94 -3.29
N ILE A 301 -17.78 -3.75 -3.42
CA ILE A 301 -17.10 -3.54 -4.70
C ILE A 301 -16.44 -4.84 -5.13
N ALA A 302 -16.62 -5.23 -6.39
CA ALA A 302 -15.93 -6.39 -6.98
C ALA A 302 -15.67 -6.19 -8.48
N ASN A 303 -14.65 -6.85 -9.02
CA ASN A 303 -14.24 -6.72 -10.43
C ASN A 303 -14.46 -8.01 -11.25
N ASP A 304 -15.61 -8.63 -11.08
CA ASP A 304 -15.98 -9.89 -11.71
C ASP A 304 -15.87 -9.87 -13.26
N ASP A 305 -16.32 -8.78 -13.88
CA ASP A 305 -16.39 -8.60 -15.33
C ASP A 305 -15.31 -7.70 -15.93
N GLY A 306 -14.26 -7.41 -15.18
CA GLY A 306 -13.09 -6.65 -15.66
C GLY A 306 -12.82 -5.36 -14.94
N PHE A 307 -13.83 -4.52 -14.70
CA PHE A 307 -13.70 -3.31 -13.88
C PHE A 307 -14.34 -3.51 -12.52
N ALA A 308 -13.79 -2.86 -11.50
CA ALA A 308 -14.40 -2.84 -10.19
C ALA A 308 -15.72 -2.08 -10.25
N ASN A 309 -16.80 -2.72 -9.81
CA ASN A 309 -18.15 -2.19 -9.84
C ASN A 309 -18.89 -2.50 -8.53
N LEU A 310 -20.01 -1.81 -8.29
CA LEU A 310 -20.87 -2.07 -7.14
C LEU A 310 -21.64 -3.36 -7.35
N HIS A 311 -21.70 -4.16 -6.31
CA HIS A 311 -22.47 -5.41 -6.19
C HIS A 311 -23.30 -5.39 -4.93
N ALA A 312 -24.37 -6.15 -4.89
CA ALA A 312 -25.18 -6.38 -3.69
C ALA A 312 -25.32 -7.89 -3.43
N TYR A 313 -25.08 -8.29 -2.18
CA TYR A 313 -25.40 -9.63 -1.67
C TYR A 313 -26.70 -9.58 -0.87
N SER A 314 -27.66 -10.47 -1.18
CA SER A 314 -28.89 -10.65 -0.40
C SER A 314 -28.71 -11.81 0.58
N ARG A 315 -28.90 -11.56 1.87
CA ARG A 315 -28.89 -12.59 2.94
C ARG A 315 -30.03 -13.62 2.74
N LYS A 316 -31.22 -13.15 2.31
CA LYS A 316 -32.43 -13.97 2.13
C LYS A 316 -32.31 -14.93 0.94
N SER A 317 -31.92 -14.40 -0.22
CA SER A 317 -31.78 -15.23 -1.43
C SER A 317 -30.42 -15.91 -1.54
N ARG A 318 -29.40 -15.45 -0.77
CA ARG A 318 -28.00 -15.88 -0.86
C ARG A 318 -27.38 -15.66 -2.25
N GLN A 319 -27.82 -14.63 -2.95
CA GLN A 319 -27.36 -14.31 -4.30
C GLN A 319 -26.63 -12.98 -4.33
N VAL A 320 -25.64 -12.91 -5.22
CA VAL A 320 -24.94 -11.68 -5.58
C VAL A 320 -25.53 -11.14 -6.87
N LYS A 321 -25.79 -9.83 -6.91
CA LYS A 321 -26.23 -9.08 -8.08
C LYS A 321 -25.26 -7.94 -8.32
N GLN A 322 -24.73 -7.82 -9.53
CA GLN A 322 -24.00 -6.63 -9.96
C GLN A 322 -24.97 -5.47 -10.13
N LEU A 323 -24.64 -4.32 -9.52
CA LEU A 323 -25.46 -3.11 -9.55
C LEU A 323 -25.05 -2.17 -10.68
N THR A 324 -23.74 -1.92 -10.85
CA THR A 324 -23.24 -0.96 -11.85
C THR A 324 -22.39 -1.66 -12.91
N ARG A 325 -22.14 -0.97 -14.05
CA ARG A 325 -21.26 -1.42 -15.14
C ARG A 325 -20.49 -0.23 -15.69
N PHE A 326 -19.73 0.44 -14.82
CA PHE A 326 -18.80 1.47 -15.25
C PHE A 326 -17.65 0.85 -16.04
N SER A 327 -17.11 1.58 -16.98
CA SER A 327 -15.90 1.23 -17.76
C SER A 327 -14.61 1.75 -17.09
N GLU A 328 -14.68 2.07 -15.84
CA GLU A 328 -13.61 2.54 -14.94
C GLU A 328 -13.80 1.89 -13.59
N ASP A 329 -12.73 1.76 -12.81
CA ASP A 329 -12.80 1.11 -11.52
C ASP A 329 -13.49 1.97 -10.47
N VAL A 330 -14.53 1.44 -9.79
CA VAL A 330 -15.06 2.02 -8.57
C VAL A 330 -14.00 1.82 -7.46
N THR A 331 -13.48 2.92 -6.95
CA THR A 331 -12.38 2.91 -5.96
C THR A 331 -12.85 3.16 -4.54
N SER A 332 -13.93 3.91 -4.38
CA SER A 332 -14.52 4.21 -3.08
C SER A 332 -16.02 4.42 -3.18
N ALA A 333 -16.74 4.14 -2.12
CA ALA A 333 -18.17 4.37 -2.01
C ALA A 333 -18.61 4.51 -0.55
N ARG A 334 -19.79 5.13 -0.32
CA ARG A 334 -20.44 5.22 0.98
C ARG A 334 -21.94 5.13 0.84
N LEU A 335 -22.58 4.46 1.79
CA LEU A 335 -24.03 4.49 1.92
C LEU A 335 -24.46 5.84 2.50
N VAL A 336 -25.43 6.46 1.85
CA VAL A 336 -26.08 7.69 2.29
C VAL A 336 -27.60 7.52 2.18
N GLU A 337 -28.38 8.39 2.80
CA GLU A 337 -29.84 8.29 2.76
C GLU A 337 -30.41 8.25 1.32
N ALA A 338 -29.80 8.97 0.40
CA ALA A 338 -30.21 9.05 -1.00
C ALA A 338 -29.77 7.82 -1.85
N GLY A 339 -28.90 6.93 -1.37
CA GLY A 339 -28.39 5.80 -2.11
C GLY A 339 -26.93 5.41 -1.79
N VAL A 340 -26.19 4.98 -2.80
CA VAL A 340 -24.74 4.77 -2.71
C VAL A 340 -24.03 5.89 -3.46
N PHE A 341 -23.23 6.66 -2.76
CA PHE A 341 -22.37 7.67 -3.35
C PHE A 341 -21.01 7.04 -3.63
N ALA A 342 -20.63 6.95 -4.89
CA ALA A 342 -19.46 6.23 -5.34
C ALA A 342 -18.53 7.11 -6.19
N VAL A 343 -17.25 6.81 -6.18
CA VAL A 343 -16.27 7.33 -7.13
C VAL A 343 -15.81 6.19 -8.04
N HIS A 344 -15.89 6.40 -9.35
CA HIS A 344 -15.19 5.57 -10.33
C HIS A 344 -14.15 6.39 -11.05
N ARG A 345 -13.00 5.79 -11.35
CA ARG A 345 -11.86 6.52 -11.88
C ARG A 345 -10.84 5.65 -12.63
N THR A 346 -10.07 6.33 -13.47
CA THR A 346 -8.75 5.90 -13.93
C THR A 346 -7.67 6.76 -13.23
N PRO A 347 -6.38 6.46 -13.37
CA PRO A 347 -5.33 7.39 -12.97
C PRO A 347 -5.41 8.78 -13.62
N MET A 348 -6.20 8.94 -14.69
CA MET A 348 -6.27 10.19 -15.48
C MET A 348 -7.45 11.09 -15.09
N GLY A 349 -8.43 10.61 -14.35
CA GLY A 349 -9.60 11.38 -13.94
C GLY A 349 -10.62 10.55 -13.21
N SER A 350 -11.57 11.19 -12.54
CA SER A 350 -12.60 10.55 -11.75
C SER A 350 -14.00 11.13 -12.00
N SER A 351 -15.03 10.38 -11.63
CA SER A 351 -16.41 10.81 -11.61
C SER A 351 -17.07 10.44 -10.28
N LEU A 352 -17.89 11.34 -9.75
CA LEU A 352 -18.77 11.07 -8.62
C LEU A 352 -20.11 10.56 -9.15
N ALA A 353 -20.62 9.45 -8.61
CA ALA A 353 -21.88 8.86 -9.01
C ALA A 353 -22.78 8.60 -7.79
N LEU A 354 -24.05 8.93 -7.89
CA LEU A 354 -25.09 8.50 -6.95
C LEU A 354 -25.86 7.34 -7.57
N VAL A 355 -25.91 6.21 -6.89
CA VAL A 355 -26.50 4.96 -7.38
C VAL A 355 -27.62 4.49 -6.48
N ASP A 356 -28.76 4.13 -7.05
CA ASP A 356 -29.83 3.43 -6.31
C ASP A 356 -29.38 2.00 -5.96
N PRO A 357 -29.22 1.65 -4.70
CA PRO A 357 -28.66 0.36 -4.29
C PRO A 357 -29.59 -0.84 -4.52
N ARG A 358 -30.85 -0.60 -4.91
CA ARG A 358 -31.83 -1.66 -5.18
C ARG A 358 -31.89 -2.03 -6.65
N SER A 359 -31.93 -1.02 -7.50
CA SER A 359 -32.00 -1.22 -8.96
C SER A 359 -30.63 -1.22 -9.63
N GLY A 360 -29.63 -0.53 -9.09
CA GLY A 360 -28.35 -0.24 -9.72
C GLY A 360 -28.41 0.97 -10.68
N LYS A 361 -29.55 1.69 -10.69
CA LYS A 361 -29.69 2.87 -11.53
C LYS A 361 -28.79 4.01 -11.06
N VAL A 362 -27.98 4.56 -11.95
CA VAL A 362 -27.26 5.81 -11.71
C VAL A 362 -28.25 6.95 -11.71
N LEU A 363 -28.40 7.60 -10.56
CA LEU A 363 -29.33 8.72 -10.33
C LEU A 363 -28.71 10.04 -10.76
N GLY A 364 -27.40 10.14 -10.70
CA GLY A 364 -26.63 11.30 -11.13
C GLY A 364 -25.14 10.97 -11.19
N GLU A 365 -24.43 11.67 -12.10
CA GLU A 365 -23.00 11.51 -12.29
C GLU A 365 -22.38 12.86 -12.62
N GLN A 366 -21.19 13.13 -12.05
CA GLN A 366 -20.46 14.38 -12.23
C GLN A 366 -18.97 14.11 -12.36
N PRO A 367 -18.36 14.39 -13.54
CA PRO A 367 -16.93 14.34 -13.72
C PRO A 367 -16.19 15.30 -12.78
N GLN A 368 -15.05 14.86 -12.26
CA GLN A 368 -14.18 15.65 -11.41
C GLN A 368 -12.82 15.86 -12.10
N ARG A 369 -12.20 17.00 -11.81
CA ARG A 369 -10.81 17.21 -12.17
C ARG A 369 -9.91 16.40 -11.23
N GLY A 370 -9.10 15.53 -11.80
CA GLY A 370 -8.14 14.77 -11.04
C GLY A 370 -8.74 13.56 -10.33
N GLN A 371 -8.20 13.27 -9.18
CA GLN A 371 -8.56 12.12 -8.37
C GLN A 371 -9.52 12.54 -7.24
N SER A 372 -10.51 11.71 -6.99
CA SER A 372 -11.43 11.86 -5.88
C SER A 372 -11.60 10.53 -5.16
N ASP A 373 -11.87 10.56 -3.86
CA ASP A 373 -12.29 9.42 -3.05
C ASP A 373 -13.37 9.85 -2.06
N VAL A 374 -14.44 9.06 -1.93
CA VAL A 374 -15.43 9.27 -0.89
C VAL A 374 -14.84 8.77 0.42
N ILE A 375 -14.76 9.64 1.41
CA ILE A 375 -14.14 9.30 2.69
C ILE A 375 -15.14 9.14 3.82
N ASP A 376 -16.33 9.75 3.71
CA ASP A 376 -17.41 9.57 4.69
C ASP A 376 -18.77 9.91 4.10
N GLY A 377 -19.84 9.36 4.70
CA GLY A 377 -21.23 9.63 4.36
C GLY A 377 -22.14 9.30 5.52
N HIS A 378 -23.02 10.25 5.89
CA HIS A 378 -24.00 10.03 6.95
C HIS A 378 -25.27 10.84 6.70
N GLY A 379 -26.43 10.20 6.83
CA GLY A 379 -27.73 10.82 6.53
C GLY A 379 -27.79 11.29 5.08
N GLY A 380 -28.09 12.56 4.90
CA GLY A 380 -28.13 13.20 3.57
C GLY A 380 -26.83 13.92 3.18
N ARG A 381 -25.70 13.69 3.87
CA ARG A 381 -24.43 14.36 3.62
C ARG A 381 -23.36 13.39 3.13
N VAL A 382 -22.45 13.87 2.29
CA VAL A 382 -21.30 13.12 1.79
C VAL A 382 -20.06 14.00 1.75
N LEU A 383 -18.94 13.41 2.13
CA LEU A 383 -17.64 14.06 2.18
C LEU A 383 -16.68 13.31 1.23
N TRP A 384 -15.99 14.04 0.36
CA TRP A 384 -15.00 13.46 -0.54
C TRP A 384 -13.76 14.34 -0.69
N THR A 385 -12.67 13.71 -1.07
CA THR A 385 -11.42 14.38 -1.43
C THR A 385 -11.40 14.74 -2.90
N GLN A 386 -10.64 15.77 -3.26
CA GLN A 386 -10.30 16.08 -4.64
C GLN A 386 -8.87 16.60 -4.72
N GLU A 387 -8.09 16.06 -5.65
CA GLU A 387 -6.74 16.49 -5.96
C GLU A 387 -6.37 16.18 -7.41
N ALA A 388 -5.35 16.86 -7.93
CA ALA A 388 -4.78 16.55 -9.24
C ALA A 388 -3.26 16.80 -9.19
N PRO A 389 -2.49 16.37 -10.18
CA PRO A 389 -1.05 16.60 -10.17
C PRO A 389 -0.64 18.07 -10.06
N ASP A 390 -1.53 19.02 -10.38
CA ASP A 390 -1.35 20.46 -10.25
C ASP A 390 -2.48 21.15 -9.47
N LEU A 391 -3.22 20.37 -8.67
CA LEU A 391 -4.26 20.83 -7.75
C LEU A 391 -4.01 20.21 -6.38
N VAL A 392 -3.75 21.05 -5.40
CA VAL A 392 -3.58 20.59 -4.01
C VAL A 392 -4.89 20.00 -3.50
N PHE A 393 -4.76 19.03 -2.63
CA PHE A 393 -5.83 18.36 -1.93
C PHE A 393 -6.91 19.32 -1.40
N GLU A 394 -8.16 19.02 -1.69
CA GLU A 394 -9.34 19.68 -1.17
C GLU A 394 -10.27 18.64 -0.55
N LEU A 395 -10.95 19.05 0.53
CA LEU A 395 -12.00 18.27 1.16
C LEU A 395 -13.33 18.96 0.89
N ASN A 396 -14.27 18.25 0.29
CA ASN A 396 -15.55 18.76 -0.17
C ASN A 396 -16.71 18.06 0.56
N LEU A 397 -17.70 18.83 0.96
CA LEU A 397 -18.93 18.35 1.57
C LEU A 397 -20.11 18.73 0.67
N ALA A 398 -21.04 17.81 0.47
CA ALA A 398 -22.32 18.11 -0.13
C ALA A 398 -23.48 17.60 0.73
N THR A 399 -24.60 18.29 0.66
CA THR A 399 -25.90 17.79 1.09
C THR A 399 -26.62 17.26 -0.15
N LEU A 400 -27.05 16.01 -0.08
CA LEU A 400 -27.80 15.33 -1.13
C LEU A 400 -29.29 15.60 -0.90
N ALA A 401 -29.83 16.60 -1.58
CA ALA A 401 -31.26 16.85 -1.51
C ALA A 401 -32.01 15.83 -2.37
N GLN A 402 -33.05 15.20 -1.84
CA GLN A 402 -33.99 14.43 -2.66
C GLN A 402 -34.94 15.42 -3.38
N SER A 403 -34.91 15.47 -4.69
CA SER A 403 -35.93 16.13 -5.49
C SER A 403 -36.43 15.20 -6.57
N ASP A 404 -37.70 14.77 -6.43
CA ASP A 404 -38.58 14.16 -7.45
C ASP A 404 -37.90 13.25 -8.50
N GLY A 405 -37.06 12.31 -8.05
CA GLY A 405 -36.42 11.30 -8.93
C GLY A 405 -35.34 11.83 -9.88
N LYS A 406 -34.89 13.07 -9.72
CA LYS A 406 -33.70 13.62 -10.34
C LYS A 406 -32.59 13.75 -9.31
N ALA A 407 -31.37 13.43 -9.70
CA ALA A 407 -30.20 13.66 -8.87
C ALA A 407 -30.23 15.09 -8.35
N ALA A 408 -30.30 15.22 -7.05
CA ALA A 408 -30.19 16.50 -6.41
C ALA A 408 -28.81 17.04 -6.73
N GLY A 409 -28.77 18.29 -7.17
CA GLY A 409 -27.52 18.93 -7.49
C GLY A 409 -26.58 18.86 -6.29
N LEU A 410 -25.39 18.34 -6.50
CA LEU A 410 -24.29 18.44 -5.56
C LEU A 410 -23.96 19.94 -5.43
N SER A 411 -24.39 20.57 -4.35
CA SER A 411 -23.87 21.89 -4.01
C SER A 411 -22.50 21.66 -3.39
N ASN A 412 -21.44 21.83 -4.18
CA ASN A 412 -20.08 21.71 -3.69
C ASN A 412 -19.80 22.80 -2.66
N VAL A 413 -19.75 22.40 -1.40
CA VAL A 413 -19.23 23.21 -0.32
C VAL A 413 -17.84 22.74 -0.01
N ARG A 414 -16.81 23.47 -0.46
CA ARG A 414 -15.44 23.21 -0.06
C ARG A 414 -15.31 23.40 1.45
N VAL A 415 -15.04 22.32 2.16
CA VAL A 415 -14.93 22.30 3.61
C VAL A 415 -13.56 22.75 4.05
N VAL A 416 -12.55 22.25 3.36
CA VAL A 416 -11.15 22.55 3.60
C VAL A 416 -10.43 22.65 2.26
N GLY A 417 -9.71 23.72 2.10
CA GLY A 417 -8.75 23.93 1.02
C GLY A 417 -7.69 24.88 1.51
N LEU A 418 -6.53 24.83 0.91
CA LEU A 418 -5.46 25.75 1.27
C LEU A 418 -5.81 27.18 0.84
N PRO A 419 -5.36 28.21 1.59
CA PRO A 419 -5.37 29.58 1.13
C PRO A 419 -4.69 29.71 -0.23
N GLU A 420 -5.22 30.53 -1.12
CA GLU A 420 -4.66 30.72 -2.47
C GLU A 420 -3.17 31.11 -2.44
N SER A 421 -2.77 31.95 -1.48
CA SER A 421 -1.38 32.35 -1.29
C SER A 421 -0.45 31.19 -0.96
N LEU A 422 -0.92 30.19 -0.22
CA LEU A 422 -0.17 28.98 0.10
C LEU A 422 -0.16 27.99 -1.06
N SER A 423 -1.32 27.78 -1.70
CA SER A 423 -1.42 26.96 -2.91
C SER A 423 -0.45 27.46 -4.00
N ALA A 424 -0.36 28.77 -4.20
CA ALA A 424 0.58 29.38 -5.15
C ALA A 424 2.06 29.13 -4.80
N GLN A 425 2.39 28.94 -3.52
CA GLN A 425 3.76 28.60 -3.10
C GLN A 425 4.12 27.14 -3.34
N ILE A 426 3.15 26.21 -3.20
CA ILE A 426 3.41 24.76 -3.25
C ILE A 426 3.03 24.12 -4.57
N VAL A 427 2.15 24.73 -5.38
CA VAL A 427 1.87 24.29 -6.75
C VAL A 427 2.94 24.87 -7.68
N GLN A 428 3.98 24.11 -7.94
CA GLN A 428 5.14 24.52 -8.74
C GLN A 428 5.25 23.81 -10.09
N CYS A 429 4.36 22.86 -10.36
CA CYS A 429 4.25 22.16 -11.63
C CYS A 429 2.96 22.57 -12.36
N ARG A 430 3.01 22.50 -13.70
CA ARG A 430 1.85 22.38 -14.57
C ARG A 430 1.79 20.96 -15.11
N ALA A 431 0.66 20.29 -14.93
CA ALA A 431 0.43 18.95 -15.40
C ALA A 431 -0.07 18.95 -16.87
N GLU A 432 0.48 18.07 -17.67
CA GLU A 432 0.08 17.81 -19.07
C GLU A 432 -0.14 16.31 -19.22
N ALA A 433 -1.37 15.88 -19.52
CA ALA A 433 -1.68 14.48 -19.80
C ALA A 433 -1.21 14.12 -21.22
N VAL A 434 -0.47 13.02 -21.34
CA VAL A 434 0.07 12.52 -22.61
C VAL A 434 -0.13 11.02 -22.75
N LYS A 435 -0.03 10.53 -23.99
CA LYS A 435 0.02 9.10 -24.30
C LYS A 435 1.38 8.77 -24.90
N ILE A 436 2.03 7.77 -24.36
CA ILE A 436 3.38 7.35 -24.74
C ILE A 436 3.31 5.95 -25.33
N PRO A 437 3.68 5.75 -26.61
CA PRO A 437 3.69 4.42 -27.20
C PRO A 437 4.79 3.56 -26.59
N THR A 438 4.48 2.31 -26.27
CA THR A 438 5.43 1.31 -25.80
C THR A 438 5.66 0.22 -26.85
N PHE A 439 6.38 -0.83 -26.51
CA PHE A 439 6.93 -1.81 -27.45
C PHE A 439 5.92 -2.82 -28.00
N ASP A 440 4.88 -3.15 -27.26
CA ASP A 440 3.89 -4.14 -27.66
C ASP A 440 2.68 -3.50 -28.38
N ARG A 441 1.81 -4.33 -28.91
CA ARG A 441 0.68 -3.89 -29.72
C ARG A 441 -0.63 -4.46 -29.18
N VAL A 442 -1.64 -3.62 -29.16
CA VAL A 442 -3.02 -3.98 -28.83
C VAL A 442 -3.89 -3.70 -30.05
N SER A 443 -4.61 -4.70 -30.56
CA SER A 443 -5.45 -4.58 -31.76
C SER A 443 -4.70 -3.99 -32.97
N GLY A 444 -3.42 -4.38 -33.14
CA GLY A 444 -2.58 -3.95 -34.26
C GLY A 444 -1.95 -2.55 -34.14
N LYS A 445 -2.25 -1.80 -33.08
CA LYS A 445 -1.63 -0.49 -32.76
C LYS A 445 -0.64 -0.62 -31.62
N PRO A 446 0.42 0.21 -31.55
CA PRO A 446 1.27 0.25 -30.36
C PRO A 446 0.39 0.47 -29.12
N ARG A 447 0.69 -0.25 -28.00
CA ARG A 447 0.09 0.07 -26.72
C ARG A 447 0.51 1.48 -26.32
N GLU A 448 -0.43 2.27 -25.82
CA GLU A 448 -0.19 3.60 -25.32
C GLU A 448 -0.27 3.59 -23.79
N LEU A 449 0.78 4.06 -23.15
CA LEU A 449 0.81 4.33 -21.72
C LEU A 449 0.26 5.73 -21.46
N HIS A 450 -0.67 5.88 -20.57
CA HIS A 450 -1.08 7.18 -20.08
C HIS A 450 -0.01 7.72 -19.14
N ALA A 451 0.27 9.02 -19.20
CA ALA A 451 1.25 9.65 -18.31
C ALA A 451 0.92 11.12 -18.08
N PHE A 452 1.38 11.64 -16.94
CA PHE A 452 1.46 13.07 -16.68
C PHE A 452 2.90 13.55 -16.84
N VAL A 453 3.06 14.65 -17.59
CA VAL A 453 4.30 15.42 -17.65
C VAL A 453 4.13 16.65 -16.75
N LEU A 454 4.84 16.67 -15.66
CA LEU A 454 4.86 17.76 -14.69
C LEU A 454 5.97 18.71 -15.04
N ARG A 455 5.61 19.82 -15.71
CA ARG A 455 6.56 20.84 -16.14
C ARG A 455 6.70 21.91 -15.07
N PRO A 456 7.94 22.28 -14.69
CA PRO A 456 8.15 23.36 -13.74
C PRO A 456 7.58 24.68 -14.27
N LEU A 457 6.90 25.42 -13.38
CA LEU A 457 6.42 26.78 -13.71
C LEU A 457 7.58 27.72 -14.06
N ARG A 458 8.75 27.45 -13.49
CA ARG A 458 9.98 28.20 -13.74
C ARG A 458 11.09 27.24 -14.18
N PRO A 459 11.16 26.88 -15.46
CA PRO A 459 12.16 25.93 -15.96
C PRO A 459 13.58 26.52 -15.84
N ILE A 460 14.59 25.64 -15.80
CA ILE A 460 16.00 26.03 -15.85
C ILE A 460 16.34 26.50 -17.25
N ALA A 461 16.95 27.69 -17.36
CA ALA A 461 17.35 28.27 -18.66
C ALA A 461 18.55 27.50 -19.25
N ASP A 462 19.53 27.17 -18.41
CA ASP A 462 20.70 26.37 -18.82
C ASP A 462 20.32 24.89 -18.98
N ARG A 463 20.06 24.50 -20.20
CA ARG A 463 19.64 23.12 -20.51
C ARG A 463 20.64 22.04 -20.12
N SER A 464 21.92 22.40 -19.95
CA SER A 464 22.92 21.42 -19.47
C SER A 464 22.70 21.00 -18.03
N ARG A 465 21.95 21.79 -17.25
CA ARG A 465 21.59 21.55 -15.86
C ARG A 465 20.19 20.99 -15.69
N ALA A 466 19.40 20.91 -16.78
CA ALA A 466 18.05 20.36 -16.73
C ALA A 466 18.10 18.86 -16.49
N LEU A 467 17.24 18.35 -15.60
CA LEU A 467 17.01 16.92 -15.38
C LEU A 467 15.53 16.62 -15.52
N ALA A 468 15.24 15.39 -15.96
CA ALA A 468 13.90 14.80 -15.91
C ALA A 468 13.93 13.51 -15.07
N LEU A 469 12.92 13.30 -14.26
CA LEU A 469 12.77 12.13 -13.42
C LEU A 469 11.55 11.33 -13.90
N VAL A 470 11.76 10.04 -14.19
CA VAL A 470 10.69 9.10 -14.53
C VAL A 470 10.26 8.40 -13.23
N ARG A 471 8.99 8.50 -12.88
CA ARG A 471 8.44 7.78 -11.74
C ARG A 471 8.28 6.30 -12.09
N ALA A 472 8.90 5.45 -11.30
CA ALA A 472 8.90 4.00 -11.47
C ALA A 472 7.93 3.36 -10.47
N PHE A 473 6.63 3.58 -10.65
CA PHE A 473 5.60 2.99 -9.80
C PHE A 473 4.34 2.72 -10.63
N TYR A 474 3.49 1.80 -10.18
CA TYR A 474 2.19 1.59 -10.81
C TYR A 474 1.34 2.86 -10.78
N GLY A 475 0.66 3.12 -11.88
CA GLY A 475 -0.50 3.95 -11.85
C GLY A 475 -0.37 5.41 -12.06
N GLY A 476 0.53 5.96 -12.84
CA GLY A 476 0.56 7.39 -13.21
C GLY A 476 -0.28 8.27 -12.28
N GLU A 477 0.25 8.71 -11.14
CA GLU A 477 -0.54 9.36 -10.11
C GLU A 477 -1.28 10.58 -10.62
N ASN A 478 -2.53 10.66 -10.22
CA ASN A 478 -3.45 11.73 -10.57
C ASN A 478 -3.65 12.72 -9.39
N GLY A 479 -2.92 12.52 -8.29
CA GLY A 479 -2.94 13.36 -7.11
C GLY A 479 -1.76 14.33 -7.03
N TYR A 480 -1.82 15.24 -6.06
CA TYR A 480 -0.72 16.14 -5.73
C TYR A 480 0.41 15.36 -5.03
N SER A 481 1.65 15.59 -5.47
CA SER A 481 2.84 15.01 -4.85
C SER A 481 3.80 16.12 -4.40
N THR A 482 4.04 16.19 -3.09
CA THR A 482 5.01 17.13 -2.49
C THR A 482 6.40 16.95 -3.13
N PHE A 483 6.83 15.70 -3.34
CA PHE A 483 8.13 15.43 -3.99
C PHE A 483 8.20 16.07 -5.39
N ASP A 484 7.18 15.86 -6.21
CA ASP A 484 7.17 16.34 -7.59
C ASP A 484 7.18 17.86 -7.65
N HIS A 485 6.42 18.51 -6.76
CA HIS A 485 6.38 19.97 -6.70
C HIS A 485 7.65 20.59 -6.16
N VAL A 486 8.34 19.94 -5.22
CA VAL A 486 9.69 20.36 -4.79
C VAL A 486 10.70 20.22 -5.95
N MET A 487 10.62 19.14 -6.75
CA MET A 487 11.44 19.02 -7.96
C MET A 487 11.13 20.12 -8.97
N CYS A 488 9.84 20.41 -9.21
CA CYS A 488 9.44 21.53 -10.10
C CYS A 488 9.88 22.90 -9.58
N ALA A 489 9.83 23.13 -8.26
CA ALA A 489 10.35 24.37 -7.64
C ALA A 489 11.84 24.56 -7.94
N ALA A 490 12.59 23.47 -7.96
CA ALA A 490 14.00 23.45 -8.38
C ALA A 490 14.18 23.57 -9.92
N GLY A 491 13.10 23.56 -10.70
CA GLY A 491 13.12 23.69 -12.15
C GLY A 491 13.30 22.38 -12.91
N LEU A 492 13.12 21.24 -12.24
CA LEU A 492 13.21 19.89 -12.81
C LEU A 492 11.85 19.44 -13.35
N THR A 493 11.86 18.56 -14.35
CA THR A 493 10.66 17.97 -14.93
C THR A 493 10.44 16.57 -14.31
N VAL A 494 9.18 16.22 -14.03
CA VAL A 494 8.80 14.88 -13.60
C VAL A 494 7.84 14.27 -14.60
N VAL A 495 7.99 12.98 -14.89
CA VAL A 495 7.07 12.22 -15.75
C VAL A 495 6.56 11.03 -14.97
N SER A 496 5.26 10.99 -14.79
CA SER A 496 4.55 9.94 -14.04
C SER A 496 3.71 9.08 -14.99
N PRO A 497 4.25 7.94 -15.47
CA PRO A 497 3.52 7.05 -16.38
C PRO A 497 2.69 6.02 -15.63
N ALA A 498 1.54 5.63 -16.17
CA ALA A 498 0.83 4.41 -15.81
C ALA A 498 1.41 3.25 -16.62
N VAL A 499 2.45 2.61 -16.10
CA VAL A 499 3.05 1.42 -16.72
C VAL A 499 2.09 0.23 -16.61
N ARG A 500 2.33 -0.84 -17.37
CA ARG A 500 1.57 -2.09 -17.20
C ARG A 500 1.59 -2.56 -15.74
N GLY A 501 0.52 -3.17 -15.30
CA GLY A 501 0.31 -3.50 -13.89
C GLY A 501 -0.40 -2.41 -13.09
N SER A 502 -0.60 -1.19 -13.67
CA SER A 502 -1.31 -0.10 -12.98
C SER A 502 -2.79 -0.37 -12.82
N ASP A 503 -3.33 0.02 -11.67
CA ASP A 503 -4.77 -0.04 -11.37
C ASP A 503 -5.56 1.07 -12.08
N GLY A 504 -6.90 0.96 -12.05
CA GLY A 504 -7.82 1.95 -12.62
C GLY A 504 -8.08 1.80 -14.13
N PHE A 505 -7.39 0.89 -14.80
CA PHE A 505 -7.62 0.52 -16.21
C PHE A 505 -8.27 -0.86 -16.38
N GLY A 506 -8.85 -1.39 -15.29
CA GLY A 506 -9.44 -2.71 -15.22
C GLY A 506 -8.43 -3.84 -15.04
N LYS A 507 -8.91 -5.01 -14.57
CA LYS A 507 -8.06 -6.13 -14.17
C LYS A 507 -7.16 -6.71 -15.28
N ILE A 508 -7.54 -6.55 -16.57
CA ILE A 508 -6.71 -7.04 -17.69
C ILE A 508 -5.41 -6.24 -17.77
N PHE A 509 -5.47 -4.93 -17.53
CA PHE A 509 -4.27 -4.09 -17.59
C PHE A 509 -3.43 -4.26 -16.33
N SER A 510 -4.06 -4.35 -15.15
CA SER A 510 -3.34 -4.59 -13.90
C SER A 510 -2.65 -5.97 -13.89
N ALA A 511 -3.29 -7.00 -14.43
CA ALA A 511 -2.71 -8.34 -14.54
C ALA A 511 -1.56 -8.48 -15.56
N LEU A 512 -1.23 -7.44 -16.34
CA LEU A 512 -0.10 -7.50 -17.28
C LEU A 512 1.26 -7.66 -16.59
N ASN A 513 1.33 -7.41 -15.28
CA ASN A 513 2.53 -7.58 -14.47
C ASN A 513 2.53 -8.88 -13.64
N ASP A 514 1.40 -9.61 -13.60
CA ASP A 514 1.30 -10.86 -12.85
C ASP A 514 2.40 -11.82 -13.30
N ARG A 515 3.22 -12.30 -12.35
CA ARG A 515 4.36 -13.20 -12.57
C ARG A 515 5.46 -12.64 -13.52
N ASP A 516 5.45 -11.32 -13.78
CA ASP A 516 6.48 -10.65 -14.61
C ASP A 516 7.16 -9.46 -13.92
N LEU A 517 7.07 -9.39 -12.60
CA LEU A 517 7.71 -8.34 -11.80
C LEU A 517 9.17 -8.12 -12.26
N GLY A 518 9.54 -6.88 -12.55
CA GLY A 518 10.87 -6.51 -13.05
C GLY A 518 11.15 -6.93 -14.49
N GLY A 519 10.09 -7.22 -15.26
CA GLY A 519 10.15 -7.57 -16.67
C GLY A 519 9.69 -6.45 -17.58
N ASP A 520 8.55 -6.64 -18.20
CA ASP A 520 8.03 -5.74 -19.24
C ASP A 520 7.62 -4.36 -18.72
N GLU A 521 7.28 -4.23 -17.41
CA GLU A 521 7.03 -2.92 -16.77
C GLU A 521 8.28 -2.02 -16.80
N ILE A 522 9.46 -2.61 -16.65
CA ILE A 522 10.73 -1.87 -16.72
C ILE A 522 11.01 -1.42 -18.16
N VAL A 523 10.64 -2.24 -19.14
CA VAL A 523 10.75 -1.87 -20.55
C VAL A 523 9.81 -0.70 -20.90
N ASP A 524 8.62 -0.65 -20.29
CA ASP A 524 7.74 0.52 -20.39
C ASP A 524 8.44 1.81 -19.95
N LEU A 525 9.19 1.77 -18.80
CA LEU A 525 9.98 2.92 -18.34
C LEU A 525 11.06 3.33 -19.34
N PHE A 526 11.69 2.39 -20.06
CA PHE A 526 12.66 2.69 -21.11
C PHE A 526 12.02 3.44 -22.28
N HIS A 527 10.80 3.06 -22.65
CA HIS A 527 10.05 3.77 -23.69
C HIS A 527 9.63 5.17 -23.25
N VAL A 528 9.25 5.35 -21.99
CA VAL A 528 8.99 6.68 -21.40
C VAL A 528 10.25 7.54 -21.43
N ALA A 529 11.40 7.00 -21.06
CA ALA A 529 12.67 7.72 -21.11
C ALA A 529 13.07 8.15 -22.52
N ARG A 530 12.91 7.28 -23.54
CA ARG A 530 13.11 7.63 -24.94
C ARG A 530 12.13 8.71 -25.43
N TRP A 531 10.89 8.66 -24.96
CA TRP A 531 9.91 9.71 -25.24
C TRP A 531 10.37 11.06 -24.67
N ILE A 532 10.95 11.08 -23.47
CA ILE A 532 11.53 12.27 -22.84
C ILE A 532 12.67 12.83 -23.71
N GLU A 533 13.61 12.00 -24.15
CA GLU A 533 14.69 12.43 -25.04
C GLU A 533 14.14 13.11 -26.28
N LYS A 534 13.20 12.44 -26.94
CA LYS A 534 12.61 12.93 -28.20
C LYS A 534 11.81 14.22 -28.04
N ASN A 535 10.99 14.32 -26.99
CA ASN A 535 9.99 15.40 -26.85
C ASN A 535 10.46 16.53 -25.93
N LEU A 536 11.39 16.27 -25.01
CA LEU A 536 11.98 17.30 -24.14
C LEU A 536 13.40 17.69 -24.57
N GLY A 537 14.02 16.96 -25.49
CA GLY A 537 15.37 17.24 -26.00
C GLY A 537 16.45 17.09 -24.91
N LEU A 538 16.28 16.14 -24.00
CA LEU A 538 17.26 15.79 -22.97
C LEU A 538 18.10 14.61 -23.44
N THR A 539 19.31 14.50 -22.92
CA THR A 539 20.18 13.34 -23.14
C THR A 539 19.91 12.26 -22.09
N PRO A 540 20.29 10.99 -22.34
CA PRO A 540 20.15 9.92 -21.34
C PRO A 540 20.75 10.26 -19.97
N ARG A 541 21.87 10.98 -19.93
CA ARG A 541 22.51 11.45 -18.68
C ARG A 541 21.61 12.38 -17.86
N GLN A 542 20.67 13.05 -18.49
CA GLN A 542 19.75 13.98 -17.85
C GLN A 542 18.41 13.34 -17.48
N VAL A 543 18.21 12.07 -17.83
CA VAL A 543 17.00 11.32 -17.50
C VAL A 543 17.31 10.34 -16.37
N GLY A 544 16.67 10.54 -15.23
CA GLY A 544 16.75 9.66 -14.07
C GLY A 544 15.47 8.88 -13.87
N VAL A 545 15.55 7.85 -13.05
CA VAL A 545 14.43 7.03 -12.60
C VAL A 545 14.32 7.08 -11.08
N TYR A 546 13.10 7.18 -10.54
CA TYR A 546 12.91 7.28 -9.09
C TYR A 546 11.62 6.58 -8.64
N GLY A 547 11.60 6.15 -7.38
CA GLY A 547 10.40 5.61 -6.77
C GLY A 547 10.62 5.12 -5.34
N GLY A 548 9.51 4.84 -4.67
CA GLY A 548 9.49 4.25 -3.33
C GLY A 548 8.91 2.83 -3.37
N SER A 549 9.26 1.98 -2.39
CA SER A 549 8.71 0.62 -2.28
C SER A 549 8.95 -0.21 -3.55
N HIS A 550 7.90 -0.72 -4.20
CA HIS A 550 7.98 -1.31 -5.53
C HIS A 550 8.71 -0.39 -6.53
N GLY A 551 8.42 0.93 -6.51
CA GLY A 551 9.13 1.89 -7.37
C GLY A 551 10.62 2.02 -7.04
N GLY A 552 11.01 1.81 -5.78
CA GLY A 552 12.40 1.72 -5.36
C GLY A 552 13.09 0.47 -5.93
N TYR A 553 12.41 -0.67 -5.91
CA TYR A 553 12.82 -1.88 -6.59
C TYR A 553 12.95 -1.65 -8.11
N ALA A 554 11.90 -1.10 -8.76
CA ALA A 554 11.89 -0.84 -10.19
C ALA A 554 13.03 0.13 -10.61
N THR A 555 13.36 1.12 -9.76
CA THR A 555 14.52 2.00 -9.93
C THR A 555 15.82 1.21 -9.94
N MET A 556 16.07 0.38 -8.93
CA MET A 556 17.27 -0.47 -8.90
C MET A 556 17.31 -1.45 -10.07
N ARG A 557 16.15 -2.05 -10.40
CA ARG A 557 16.01 -3.00 -11.51
C ARG A 557 16.30 -2.33 -12.86
N ALA A 558 15.76 -1.13 -13.10
CA ALA A 558 16.02 -0.39 -14.34
C ALA A 558 17.50 -0.06 -14.56
N LEU A 559 18.25 0.19 -13.48
CA LEU A 559 19.69 0.49 -13.52
C LEU A 559 20.58 -0.76 -13.58
N THR A 560 20.04 -1.93 -13.31
CA THR A 560 20.76 -3.22 -13.32
C THR A 560 20.15 -4.24 -14.29
N PHE A 561 19.34 -3.76 -15.23
CA PHE A 561 18.52 -4.60 -16.12
C PHE A 561 19.37 -5.39 -17.11
N PRO A 562 19.31 -6.74 -17.11
CA PRO A 562 19.98 -7.56 -18.11
C PRO A 562 19.32 -7.40 -19.49
N PRO A 563 20.10 -7.16 -20.56
CA PRO A 563 19.53 -6.94 -21.91
C PRO A 563 18.63 -8.08 -22.40
N ALA A 564 18.95 -9.32 -22.05
CA ALA A 564 18.21 -10.51 -22.50
C ALA A 564 16.88 -10.76 -21.76
N THR A 565 16.49 -9.91 -20.81
CA THR A 565 15.23 -10.07 -20.08
C THR A 565 14.05 -10.16 -21.05
N ASN A 566 13.19 -11.17 -20.89
CA ASN A 566 12.08 -11.47 -21.78
C ASN A 566 12.46 -11.62 -23.27
N ASN A 567 13.73 -11.95 -23.59
CA ASN A 567 14.26 -12.07 -24.96
C ASN A 567 14.09 -10.80 -25.82
N ARG A 568 14.01 -9.61 -25.20
CA ARG A 568 13.74 -8.35 -25.92
C ARG A 568 14.99 -7.64 -26.38
N ASN A 569 16.13 -7.81 -25.67
CA ASN A 569 17.35 -7.04 -25.87
C ASN A 569 17.11 -5.52 -25.84
N ASP A 570 16.20 -5.08 -24.97
CA ASP A 570 15.79 -3.69 -24.83
C ASP A 570 16.28 -3.14 -23.48
N THR A 571 17.02 -2.06 -23.51
CA THR A 571 17.55 -1.37 -22.32
C THR A 571 17.58 0.14 -22.55
N TYR A 572 17.68 0.88 -21.44
CA TYR A 572 17.88 2.32 -21.51
C TYR A 572 18.96 2.75 -20.48
N PRO A 573 19.98 3.55 -20.90
CA PRO A 573 21.06 3.98 -20.03
C PRO A 573 20.67 5.21 -19.19
N PHE A 574 19.78 5.03 -18.20
CA PHE A 574 19.44 6.10 -17.28
C PHE A 574 20.69 6.77 -16.68
N GLY A 575 20.65 8.09 -16.55
CA GLY A 575 21.75 8.88 -16.03
C GLY A 575 21.93 8.75 -14.53
N PHE A 576 20.86 8.43 -13.77
CA PHE A 576 20.88 8.28 -12.31
C PHE A 576 19.60 7.61 -11.79
N GLY A 577 19.60 7.23 -10.50
CA GLY A 577 18.40 6.71 -9.83
C GLY A 577 18.28 7.14 -8.38
N LEU A 578 17.02 7.26 -7.91
CA LEU A 578 16.68 7.49 -6.51
C LEU A 578 15.70 6.40 -6.05
N SER A 579 16.15 5.50 -5.20
CA SER A 579 15.34 4.43 -4.62
C SER A 579 15.06 4.70 -3.15
N HIS A 580 13.80 4.69 -2.76
CA HIS A 580 13.37 4.78 -1.37
C HIS A 580 12.69 3.49 -0.96
N ALA A 581 13.11 2.89 0.18
CA ALA A 581 12.49 1.68 0.73
C ALA A 581 12.26 0.55 -0.30
N GLY A 582 13.18 0.39 -1.27
CA GLY A 582 13.09 -0.62 -2.33
C GLY A 582 13.69 -1.96 -1.90
N PHE A 583 13.12 -3.06 -2.36
CA PHE A 583 13.70 -4.39 -2.19
C PHE A 583 14.68 -4.73 -3.32
N SER A 584 15.67 -5.52 -3.03
CA SER A 584 16.74 -5.89 -3.98
C SER A 584 16.80 -7.38 -4.31
N ASP A 585 16.26 -8.23 -3.43
CA ASP A 585 16.12 -9.67 -3.59
C ASP A 585 14.66 -10.08 -3.38
N ILE A 586 13.99 -10.50 -4.45
CA ILE A 586 12.57 -10.85 -4.43
C ILE A 586 12.29 -12.01 -3.47
N LYS A 587 13.20 -13.01 -3.41
CA LYS A 587 13.04 -14.17 -2.50
C LYS A 587 13.19 -13.76 -1.05
N SER A 588 14.20 -12.96 -0.73
CA SER A 588 14.39 -12.41 0.63
C SER A 588 13.21 -11.54 1.05
N PHE A 589 12.73 -10.69 0.14
CA PHE A 589 11.56 -9.87 0.35
C PHE A 589 10.31 -10.73 0.63
N HIS A 590 10.05 -11.78 -0.17
CA HIS A 590 8.96 -12.73 0.12
C HIS A 590 9.03 -13.31 1.54
N ASP A 591 10.23 -13.73 1.96
CA ASP A 591 10.39 -14.45 3.23
C ASP A 591 10.30 -13.56 4.47
N GLN A 592 10.52 -12.26 4.34
CA GLN A 592 10.69 -11.35 5.46
C GLN A 592 9.64 -10.21 5.51
N SER A 593 8.93 -9.98 4.41
CA SER A 593 7.89 -8.95 4.30
C SER A 593 6.59 -9.34 4.99
N ASN A 594 5.77 -8.34 5.30
CA ASN A 594 4.41 -8.54 5.77
C ASN A 594 3.37 -8.79 4.64
N ILE A 595 3.81 -8.77 3.36
CA ILE A 595 2.96 -8.94 2.16
C ILE A 595 3.48 -10.04 1.20
N PRO A 596 3.80 -11.25 1.65
CA PRO A 596 4.35 -12.31 0.79
C PRO A 596 3.39 -12.77 -0.32
N ASP A 597 2.09 -12.67 -0.08
CA ASP A 597 1.04 -12.97 -1.06
C ASP A 597 1.08 -12.03 -2.28
N TRP A 598 1.45 -10.74 -2.08
CA TRP A 598 1.72 -9.83 -3.18
C TRP A 598 2.93 -10.30 -4.02
N VAL A 599 4.00 -10.75 -3.35
CA VAL A 599 5.18 -11.25 -4.07
C VAL A 599 4.85 -12.49 -4.89
N VAL A 600 3.99 -13.36 -4.36
CA VAL A 600 3.53 -14.57 -5.10
C VAL A 600 2.72 -14.18 -6.33
N LEU A 601 1.83 -13.19 -6.24
CA LEU A 601 1.09 -12.68 -7.39
C LEU A 601 2.04 -12.16 -8.48
N GLU A 602 2.94 -11.27 -8.11
CA GLU A 602 3.80 -10.53 -9.03
C GLU A 602 4.97 -11.35 -9.58
N SER A 603 5.46 -12.34 -8.82
CA SER A 603 6.70 -13.05 -9.15
C SER A 603 6.54 -14.58 -9.22
N GLY A 604 5.44 -15.13 -8.73
CA GLY A 604 5.21 -16.57 -8.62
C GLY A 604 5.57 -17.15 -7.25
N ASP A 605 5.40 -18.46 -7.11
CA ASP A 605 5.62 -19.19 -5.86
C ASP A 605 7.10 -19.60 -5.71
N PRO A 606 7.82 -19.13 -4.67
CA PRO A 606 9.25 -19.45 -4.48
C PRO A 606 9.52 -20.93 -4.19
N THR A 607 8.51 -21.74 -3.93
CA THR A 607 8.64 -23.19 -3.78
C THR A 607 8.77 -23.92 -5.12
N ARG A 608 8.42 -23.26 -6.23
CA ARG A 608 8.56 -23.78 -7.59
C ARG A 608 9.92 -23.39 -8.17
N PRO A 609 10.71 -24.35 -8.67
CA PRO A 609 12.06 -24.04 -9.17
C PRO A 609 12.11 -22.98 -10.27
N GLU A 610 11.14 -22.99 -11.18
CA GLU A 610 11.04 -22.04 -12.29
C GLU A 610 10.72 -20.62 -11.81
N ASP A 611 9.84 -20.46 -10.83
CA ASP A 611 9.50 -19.17 -10.24
C ASP A 611 10.69 -18.63 -9.41
N LEU A 612 11.32 -19.50 -8.64
CA LEU A 612 12.54 -19.13 -7.89
C LEU A 612 13.68 -18.69 -8.82
N ALA A 613 13.86 -19.37 -9.95
CA ALA A 613 14.85 -18.97 -10.95
C ALA A 613 14.55 -17.59 -11.53
N ARG A 614 13.26 -17.32 -11.85
CA ARG A 614 12.79 -16.01 -12.32
C ARG A 614 12.97 -14.94 -11.24
N MET A 615 12.61 -15.19 -9.98
CA MET A 615 12.86 -14.26 -8.88
C MET A 615 14.33 -13.85 -8.78
N ARG A 616 15.26 -14.81 -8.90
CA ARG A 616 16.70 -14.53 -8.88
C ARG A 616 17.14 -13.68 -10.06
N ASP A 617 16.65 -14.00 -11.27
CA ASP A 617 16.95 -13.23 -12.48
C ASP A 617 16.38 -11.80 -12.39
N ARG A 618 15.22 -11.63 -11.75
CA ARG A 618 14.55 -10.33 -11.61
C ARG A 618 15.05 -9.50 -10.42
N SER A 619 15.84 -10.09 -9.54
CA SER A 619 16.38 -9.42 -8.35
C SER A 619 17.55 -8.50 -8.71
N PRO A 620 17.45 -7.17 -8.45
CA PRO A 620 18.53 -6.22 -8.72
C PRO A 620 19.88 -6.62 -8.12
N ILE A 621 19.87 -7.23 -6.95
CA ILE A 621 21.09 -7.68 -6.27
C ILE A 621 21.88 -8.71 -7.07
N SER A 622 21.22 -9.49 -7.93
CA SER A 622 21.88 -10.47 -8.81
C SER A 622 22.69 -9.80 -9.91
N HIS A 623 22.41 -8.54 -10.25
CA HIS A 623 22.95 -7.82 -11.40
C HIS A 623 23.63 -6.50 -11.04
N VAL A 624 24.12 -6.36 -9.80
CA VAL A 624 24.81 -5.13 -9.34
C VAL A 624 26.02 -4.79 -10.19
N ASP A 625 26.66 -5.80 -10.79
CA ASP A 625 27.79 -5.62 -11.73
C ASP A 625 27.42 -4.81 -12.98
N LEU A 626 26.13 -4.80 -13.37
CA LEU A 626 25.61 -3.99 -14.48
C LEU A 626 25.39 -2.52 -14.11
N LEU A 627 25.33 -2.18 -12.82
CA LEU A 627 25.12 -0.79 -12.39
C LEU A 627 26.26 0.11 -12.90
N ARG A 628 25.89 1.15 -13.66
CA ARG A 628 26.82 2.16 -14.19
C ARG A 628 26.47 3.57 -13.73
N ALA A 629 25.18 3.85 -13.57
CA ALA A 629 24.66 5.14 -13.15
C ALA A 629 24.75 5.33 -11.63
N PRO A 630 24.96 6.55 -11.13
CA PRO A 630 24.85 6.83 -9.71
C PRO A 630 23.46 6.51 -9.19
N LEU A 631 23.39 5.94 -7.98
CA LEU A 631 22.18 5.53 -7.31
C LEU A 631 22.16 6.04 -5.85
N LEU A 632 21.07 6.74 -5.48
CA LEU A 632 20.77 7.05 -4.09
C LEU A 632 19.81 5.99 -3.55
N LEU A 633 20.18 5.36 -2.44
CA LEU A 633 19.30 4.50 -1.64
C LEU A 633 18.95 5.21 -0.34
N THR A 634 17.66 5.23 0.00
CA THR A 634 17.16 5.75 1.28
C THR A 634 16.19 4.76 1.89
N HIS A 635 16.25 4.50 3.22
CA HIS A 635 15.41 3.47 3.86
C HIS A 635 15.18 3.76 5.34
N GLY A 636 14.00 3.42 5.87
CA GLY A 636 13.72 3.43 7.30
C GLY A 636 14.21 2.15 7.97
N ALA A 637 14.84 2.26 9.15
CA ALA A 637 15.45 1.13 9.83
C ALA A 637 14.45 0.11 10.41
N ASN A 638 13.20 0.54 10.65
CA ASN A 638 12.13 -0.28 11.24
C ASN A 638 11.15 -0.83 10.18
N ASP A 639 11.45 -0.65 8.91
CA ASP A 639 10.57 -1.07 7.83
C ASP A 639 10.35 -2.60 7.83
N TRP A 640 9.11 -3.01 8.07
CA TRP A 640 8.70 -4.42 7.98
C TRP A 640 8.03 -4.74 6.65
N ARG A 641 7.47 -3.75 5.97
CA ARG A 641 6.89 -3.96 4.63
C ARG A 641 7.96 -4.33 3.63
N VAL A 642 9.01 -3.53 3.57
CA VAL A 642 10.24 -3.85 2.83
C VAL A 642 11.40 -3.85 3.83
N PRO A 643 11.86 -5.01 4.29
CA PRO A 643 12.90 -5.07 5.30
C PRO A 643 14.15 -4.30 4.90
N VAL A 644 14.66 -3.46 5.79
CA VAL A 644 15.84 -2.62 5.54
C VAL A 644 17.08 -3.41 5.10
N GLY A 645 17.13 -4.70 5.42
CA GLY A 645 18.14 -5.66 4.95
C GLY A 645 18.31 -5.67 3.43
N GLU A 646 17.26 -5.37 2.68
CA GLU A 646 17.26 -5.30 1.23
C GLU A 646 18.19 -4.19 0.70
N SER A 647 18.05 -2.97 1.22
CA SER A 647 18.93 -1.85 0.84
C SER A 647 20.35 -2.02 1.40
N ARG A 648 20.51 -2.56 2.59
CA ARG A 648 21.82 -2.84 3.19
C ARG A 648 22.61 -3.84 2.34
N ALA A 649 22.00 -4.98 1.98
CA ALA A 649 22.65 -6.01 1.16
C ALA A 649 23.04 -5.49 -0.23
N PHE A 650 22.15 -4.73 -0.88
CA PHE A 650 22.47 -4.13 -2.18
C PHE A 650 23.64 -3.13 -2.07
N ASN A 651 23.61 -2.22 -1.08
CA ASN A 651 24.68 -1.25 -0.84
C ASN A 651 26.02 -1.94 -0.54
N GLU A 652 26.02 -2.97 0.31
CA GLU A 652 27.23 -3.72 0.64
C GLU A 652 27.85 -4.36 -0.62
N LYS A 653 27.03 -5.04 -1.42
CA LYS A 653 27.49 -5.65 -2.68
C LYS A 653 27.96 -4.60 -3.68
N ALA A 654 27.24 -3.49 -3.81
CA ALA A 654 27.63 -2.40 -4.71
C ALA A 654 28.96 -1.77 -4.31
N ARG A 655 29.18 -1.53 -3.01
CA ARG A 655 30.46 -1.03 -2.49
C ARG A 655 31.61 -2.00 -2.74
N ALA A 656 31.39 -3.29 -2.50
CA ALA A 656 32.41 -4.31 -2.77
C ALA A 656 32.84 -4.35 -4.26
N LEU A 657 31.92 -3.97 -5.17
CA LEU A 657 32.17 -3.88 -6.61
C LEU A 657 32.57 -2.48 -7.08
N GLY A 658 32.79 -1.51 -6.17
CA GLY A 658 33.15 -0.13 -6.51
C GLY A 658 32.09 0.62 -7.30
N LYS A 659 30.80 0.30 -7.09
CA LYS A 659 29.68 0.92 -7.79
C LYS A 659 29.27 2.25 -7.14
N PRO A 660 28.77 3.22 -7.93
CA PRO A 660 28.46 4.57 -7.44
C PRO A 660 27.12 4.62 -6.67
N VAL A 661 27.09 4.10 -5.46
CA VAL A 661 25.92 4.09 -4.59
C VAL A 661 26.13 5.01 -3.39
N THR A 662 25.12 5.85 -3.10
CA THR A 662 24.99 6.60 -1.87
C THR A 662 23.86 5.97 -1.06
N TYR A 663 24.07 5.69 0.23
CA TYR A 663 23.08 5.08 1.10
C TYR A 663 22.84 5.95 2.34
N VAL A 664 21.56 6.21 2.65
CA VAL A 664 21.12 6.94 3.83
C VAL A 664 20.01 6.13 4.53
N GLU A 665 20.23 5.81 5.79
CA GLU A 665 19.29 5.06 6.62
C GLU A 665 18.71 5.96 7.72
N PHE A 666 17.37 5.90 7.89
CA PHE A 666 16.64 6.70 8.87
C PHE A 666 16.29 5.83 10.09
N ALA A 667 17.03 6.05 11.19
CA ALA A 667 16.82 5.33 12.45
C ALA A 667 15.42 5.61 13.02
N GLY A 668 14.75 4.54 13.51
CA GLY A 668 13.43 4.65 14.12
C GLY A 668 12.28 4.94 13.13
N GLN A 669 12.55 4.90 11.82
CA GLN A 669 11.55 5.10 10.78
C GLN A 669 11.20 3.78 10.11
N GLY A 670 9.93 3.65 9.69
CA GLY A 670 9.42 2.50 8.98
C GLY A 670 9.43 2.68 7.46
N HIS A 671 8.36 2.19 6.82
CA HIS A 671 8.21 2.27 5.36
C HIS A 671 8.12 3.72 4.85
N HIS A 672 7.64 4.61 5.68
CA HIS A 672 7.61 6.06 5.44
C HIS A 672 8.51 6.78 6.44
N VAL A 673 9.13 7.86 5.98
CA VAL A 673 9.88 8.78 6.84
C VAL A 673 8.90 9.83 7.35
N GLU A 674 8.74 9.90 8.66
CA GLU A 674 7.79 10.77 9.33
C GLU A 674 8.51 11.85 10.15
N GLY A 675 7.87 12.99 10.29
CA GLY A 675 8.41 14.11 11.06
C GLY A 675 9.23 15.11 10.25
N LEU A 676 9.03 16.40 10.56
CA LEU A 676 9.51 17.52 9.77
C LEU A 676 11.03 17.51 9.58
N GLY A 677 11.79 17.27 10.64
CA GLY A 677 13.26 17.26 10.58
C GLY A 677 13.79 16.15 9.68
N LEU A 678 13.23 14.93 9.80
CA LEU A 678 13.65 13.77 8.99
C LEU A 678 13.23 13.91 7.53
N LEU A 679 12.06 14.49 7.26
CA LEU A 679 11.64 14.82 5.88
C LEU A 679 12.58 15.85 5.24
N ARG A 680 13.00 16.88 5.98
CA ARG A 680 14.00 17.86 5.50
C ARG A 680 15.33 17.18 5.18
N GLN A 681 15.81 16.30 6.05
CA GLN A 681 17.02 15.50 5.80
C GLN A 681 16.89 14.61 4.56
N LEU A 682 15.73 13.98 4.37
CA LEU A 682 15.46 13.16 3.18
C LEU A 682 15.53 14.00 1.88
N PHE A 683 14.92 15.19 1.88
CA PHE A 683 15.01 16.11 0.74
C PHE A 683 16.43 16.61 0.54
N GLN A 684 17.15 16.95 1.62
CA GLN A 684 18.54 17.38 1.54
C GLN A 684 19.42 16.32 0.88
N ALA A 685 19.33 15.04 1.31
CA ALA A 685 20.06 13.93 0.71
C ALA A 685 19.77 13.78 -0.79
N ARG A 686 18.50 13.92 -1.18
CA ARG A 686 18.09 13.88 -2.59
C ARG A 686 18.69 15.01 -3.41
N PHE A 687 18.70 16.24 -2.88
CA PHE A 687 19.23 17.39 -3.59
C PHE A 687 20.77 17.40 -3.67
N ASP A 688 21.47 16.96 -2.64
CA ASP A 688 22.93 16.80 -2.66
C ASP A 688 23.33 15.78 -3.72
N PHE A 689 22.57 14.67 -3.82
CA PHE A 689 22.76 13.68 -4.86
C PHE A 689 22.49 14.25 -6.26
N LEU A 690 21.34 14.92 -6.47
CA LEU A 690 20.97 15.50 -7.77
C LEU A 690 21.98 16.57 -8.21
N MET A 691 22.49 17.39 -7.28
CA MET A 691 23.56 18.35 -7.56
C MET A 691 24.86 17.68 -8.00
N THR A 692 25.22 16.55 -7.37
CA THR A 692 26.39 15.78 -7.73
C THR A 692 26.26 15.22 -9.15
N VAL A 693 25.10 14.64 -9.47
CA VAL A 693 24.77 14.14 -10.81
C VAL A 693 24.82 15.25 -11.86
N ALA A 694 24.15 16.38 -11.60
CA ALA A 694 24.04 17.48 -12.55
C ALA A 694 25.40 18.17 -12.83
N LYS A 695 26.33 18.12 -11.91
CA LYS A 695 27.73 18.59 -12.11
C LYS A 695 28.59 17.59 -12.88
N GLY A 696 28.05 16.42 -13.23
CA GLY A 696 28.79 15.33 -13.88
C GLY A 696 29.78 14.62 -12.96
N ASN A 697 29.66 14.83 -11.66
CA ASN A 697 30.49 14.16 -10.66
C ASN A 697 29.85 12.82 -10.30
N MET A 698 30.59 11.73 -10.43
CA MET A 698 30.14 10.44 -9.87
C MET A 698 30.27 10.51 -8.34
N PRO A 699 29.23 10.11 -7.56
CA PRO A 699 29.39 9.98 -6.12
C PRO A 699 30.58 9.05 -5.83
N ALA A 700 31.50 9.50 -4.97
CA ALA A 700 32.59 8.63 -4.53
C ALA A 700 32.01 7.42 -3.80
N PRO A 701 32.54 6.20 -3.97
CA PRO A 701 32.18 5.08 -3.11
C PRO A 701 32.36 5.52 -1.65
N ALA A 702 31.36 5.27 -0.81
CA ALA A 702 31.44 5.64 0.60
C ALA A 702 32.73 5.07 1.19
N ALA A 703 33.54 5.93 1.86
CA ALA A 703 34.82 5.51 2.43
C ALA A 703 34.60 4.28 3.33
N THR A 704 35.42 3.26 3.15
CA THR A 704 35.46 2.12 4.06
C THR A 704 35.73 2.66 5.45
N PRO A 705 34.97 2.29 6.49
CA PRO A 705 35.34 2.67 7.86
C PRO A 705 36.75 2.16 8.09
N SER A 706 37.68 3.03 8.40
CA SER A 706 39.02 2.64 8.83
C SER A 706 38.83 1.77 10.07
N THR A 707 39.19 0.52 9.99
CA THR A 707 39.33 -0.37 11.16
C THR A 707 40.14 0.41 12.18
N PRO A 708 39.69 0.59 13.43
CA PRO A 708 40.49 1.22 14.44
C PRO A 708 41.77 0.40 14.53
N ALA A 709 42.91 1.06 14.36
CA ALA A 709 44.20 0.44 14.51
C ALA A 709 44.25 -0.22 15.90
N SER A 710 44.40 -1.53 15.91
CA SER A 710 44.58 -2.28 17.13
C SER A 710 45.84 -1.75 17.83
N THR A 711 45.67 -1.03 18.92
CA THR A 711 46.73 -0.63 19.83
C THR A 711 47.41 -1.93 20.30
N PRO A 712 48.77 -2.07 20.17
CA PRO A 712 49.43 -3.26 20.66
C PRO A 712 49.23 -3.38 22.16
N ALA A 713 48.65 -4.49 22.59
CA ALA A 713 48.47 -4.82 23.99
C ALA A 713 49.87 -4.97 24.63
N SER A 714 50.14 -4.13 25.59
CA SER A 714 51.31 -4.24 26.49
C SER A 714 51.22 -5.55 27.24
N ALA A 715 52.30 -6.33 27.12
CA ALA A 715 52.50 -7.57 27.83
C ALA A 715 52.63 -7.32 29.34
N THR A 716 51.64 -7.79 30.15
CA THR A 716 51.84 -7.95 31.56
C THR A 716 51.08 -9.17 32.08
N SER A 717 51.89 -10.08 32.65
CA SER A 717 51.60 -11.03 33.74
C SER A 717 50.51 -12.11 33.57
N LYS A 718 51.02 -13.32 33.57
CA LYS A 718 50.38 -14.63 33.69
C LYS A 718 49.55 -14.73 34.99
N PRO A 719 48.27 -15.16 34.96
CA PRO A 719 47.57 -15.55 36.20
C PRO A 719 47.85 -17.03 36.53
N PRO A 720 47.72 -17.44 37.82
CA PRO A 720 48.04 -18.78 38.26
C PRO A 720 46.94 -19.80 37.91
N THR A 721 47.37 -21.01 37.68
CA THR A 721 46.62 -22.23 37.38
C THR A 721 45.68 -22.62 38.56
N PRO A 722 44.42 -22.95 38.37
CA PRO A 722 43.62 -23.63 39.41
C PRO A 722 43.77 -25.14 39.29
N ALA A 723 43.82 -25.79 40.42
CA ALA A 723 43.98 -27.21 40.61
C ALA A 723 42.79 -28.05 40.09
N VAL A 724 43.14 -29.19 39.50
CA VAL A 724 42.22 -30.23 39.07
C VAL A 724 41.63 -30.96 40.25
N ASN A 725 40.31 -31.03 40.38
CA ASN A 725 39.63 -32.02 41.22
C ASN A 725 38.78 -32.94 40.32
N ALA A 726 38.97 -34.24 40.51
CA ALA A 726 38.38 -35.34 39.78
C ALA A 726 36.88 -35.58 40.09
N PRO A 727 36.14 -36.29 39.21
CA PRO A 727 34.69 -36.37 39.25
C PRO A 727 34.17 -37.45 40.21
N ALA A 728 33.04 -37.14 40.88
CA ALA A 728 32.24 -38.11 41.60
C ALA A 728 31.12 -38.65 40.74
N ALA A 729 30.88 -39.95 40.87
CA ALA A 729 30.02 -40.79 40.07
C ALA A 729 28.50 -40.48 40.22
N ALA A 730 27.74 -40.69 39.14
CA ALA A 730 26.28 -40.70 39.10
C ALA A 730 25.66 -41.97 39.72
N PRO A 731 24.46 -41.94 40.29
CA PRO A 731 23.61 -43.11 40.43
C PRO A 731 22.53 -43.17 39.33
N ARG A 732 22.27 -44.40 38.89
CA ARG A 732 21.22 -44.78 37.94
C ARG A 732 19.86 -44.95 38.66
N PRO A 733 18.76 -44.95 37.88
CA PRO A 733 17.39 -44.86 38.38
C PRO A 733 16.78 -46.23 38.71
N GLN A 734 15.82 -46.22 39.59
CA GLN A 734 14.78 -47.28 39.74
C GLN A 734 13.42 -46.62 39.97
N GLY A 735 12.42 -47.11 39.25
CA GLY A 735 10.99 -46.95 39.52
C GLY A 735 10.24 -46.30 38.36
#